data_487ac03dd1b5c4cfb63f55cf5d56bd28
#
_entry.id   487ac03dd1b5c4cfb63f55cf5d56bd28
#
_cell.length_a   1.000
_cell.length_b   1.000
_cell.length_c   1.000
_cell.angle_alpha   90.00
_cell.angle_beta   90.00
_cell.angle_gamma   90.00
#
_symmetry.space_group_name_H-M   'P 1'
#
loop_
_entity.id
_entity.type
_entity.pdbx_description
1 polymer ?
#
loop_
_entity_poly.entity_id
_entity_poly.type
_entity_poly.pdbx_seq_one_letter_code
_entity_poly.pdbx_strand_id
1 'polypeptide(L)'
;MNALKLIDESLITLDERNEISAEIDSVIAGYGNNRQEINRLVFAGIACLTEAEEKQTALNNKTGLQRFIGSIMGTNHKMEKAIGGNLVKAQYAAQQALKKLAEQNMMSFELIATVNNKLNCQVMRIDSEIDGVKQDVNNIYRGLNWFLEAYQRELVKIENSLKKTDRDVELVKWSQSIEYQMLNGIPYGELDDKAKTGCLIRDFYERSHGEWDLSDLLLLKSTLKDIGLSPNDEINYLDTLVAIYDYNLLNDELSRKFIGRDEYVLLTATVVLDKLSRLETDEKNLVSFCKRHIEKGLADEEIRNELVELYLKDELATDINRSVSRFDFILEMLFNLSEIRRGNADDLLKQGIAYENGDGVEQDFTHAAELYKQAADLGNVKAMFWFGFLYEKGNGVEQSYSKAKEWYEKAAAHYHVTAMLRIGYLYENGDGVEQNYGKAKEWYEKAAAHYHVTAMLRIGYLYKNGNGVEQSYGEAKEWYEKAAEHDHAVAMLRIGYLYKNGNGVEQSYGEAREWFEKAAENGEETAMFKIGFLYENGNGVKQSYGEAKEWYEKAAEHDHAVAMLRIGYLYENGNGVEQNYGKAKEWFEKAEERGDEAAMFCIGFLYENGNGVEQNYSKAKEWYEKAAEHGAKYAMLLLGLLYENGNGVEQNYSKAKEWYEKSADLGCDSAIEALKRLS
;
A
#
# COMPACT_ATOMS: atom_id res chain seq x y z
N MET A 1 6.91 10.07 -7.72
CA MET A 1 6.10 10.98 -8.58
C MET A 1 6.90 12.01 -9.37
N ASN A 2 8.05 12.49 -8.88
CA ASN A 2 8.90 13.41 -9.67
C ASN A 2 9.52 12.77 -10.94
N ALA A 3 9.47 11.46 -11.09
CA ALA A 3 9.96 10.73 -12.27
C ALA A 3 9.03 10.81 -13.49
N LEU A 4 7.86 11.42 -13.38
CA LEU A 4 6.88 11.58 -14.46
C LEU A 4 6.91 12.97 -15.13
N LYS A 5 8.01 13.72 -15.04
CA LYS A 5 8.22 14.88 -15.94
C LYS A 5 8.51 14.38 -17.35
N LEU A 6 7.46 13.92 -18.02
CA LEU A 6 7.55 13.30 -19.35
C LEU A 6 7.46 14.31 -20.49
N ILE A 7 6.98 15.50 -20.22
CA ILE A 7 6.96 16.64 -21.14
C ILE A 7 7.64 17.80 -20.45
N ASP A 8 8.44 18.56 -21.20
CA ASP A 8 8.87 19.87 -20.71
C ASP A 8 7.64 20.75 -20.54
N GLU A 9 7.23 20.92 -19.28
CA GLU A 9 6.04 21.70 -18.92
C GLU A 9 6.14 23.17 -19.37
N SER A 10 7.33 23.63 -19.77
CA SER A 10 7.54 24.97 -20.34
C SER A 10 6.89 25.16 -21.72
N LEU A 11 6.58 24.04 -22.42
CA LEU A 11 5.94 24.06 -23.76
C LEU A 11 4.42 24.33 -23.71
N ILE A 12 3.85 24.30 -22.52
CA ILE A 12 2.40 24.53 -22.29
C ILE A 12 2.27 25.54 -21.17
N THR A 13 1.49 26.60 -21.36
CA THR A 13 1.30 27.63 -20.35
C THR A 13 0.63 27.07 -19.10
N LEU A 14 0.83 27.70 -17.96
CA LEU A 14 0.22 27.29 -16.68
C LEU A 14 -1.32 27.24 -16.75
N ASP A 15 -1.93 28.22 -17.44
CA ASP A 15 -3.37 28.30 -17.61
C ASP A 15 -3.90 27.13 -18.44
N GLU A 16 -3.22 26.79 -19.54
CA GLU A 16 -3.56 25.65 -20.38
C GLU A 16 -3.42 24.32 -19.65
N ARG A 17 -2.39 24.15 -18.80
CA ARG A 17 -2.21 22.98 -17.96
C ARG A 17 -3.33 22.84 -16.93
N ASN A 18 -3.71 23.95 -16.31
CA ASN A 18 -4.80 23.96 -15.33
C ASN A 18 -6.15 23.64 -16.00
N GLU A 19 -6.41 24.17 -17.19
CA GLU A 19 -7.64 23.87 -17.96
C GLU A 19 -7.71 22.40 -18.32
N ILE A 20 -6.64 21.83 -18.89
CA ILE A 20 -6.56 20.40 -19.24
C ILE A 20 -6.72 19.54 -17.98
N SER A 21 -6.07 19.89 -16.87
CA SER A 21 -6.16 19.15 -15.61
C SER A 21 -7.57 19.13 -15.03
N ALA A 22 -8.26 20.27 -15.05
CA ALA A 22 -9.63 20.40 -14.56
C ALA A 22 -10.63 19.57 -15.39
N GLU A 23 -10.48 19.56 -16.73
CA GLU A 23 -11.32 18.75 -17.60
C GLU A 23 -11.08 17.25 -17.41
N ILE A 24 -9.81 16.83 -17.19
CA ILE A 24 -9.47 15.44 -16.84
C ILE A 24 -10.14 15.03 -15.52
N ASP A 25 -10.05 15.88 -14.49
CA ASP A 25 -10.67 15.60 -13.19
C ASP A 25 -12.20 15.50 -13.31
N SER A 26 -12.82 16.36 -14.13
CA SER A 26 -14.25 16.34 -14.39
C SER A 26 -14.68 15.03 -15.05
N VAL A 27 -13.91 14.57 -16.05
CA VAL A 27 -14.20 13.31 -16.77
C VAL A 27 -14.02 12.12 -15.85
N ILE A 28 -12.90 12.04 -15.11
CA ILE A 28 -12.63 10.93 -14.18
C ILE A 28 -13.68 10.88 -13.07
N ALA A 29 -14.08 12.03 -12.52
CA ALA A 29 -15.15 12.11 -11.52
C ALA A 29 -16.50 11.64 -12.07
N GLY A 30 -16.78 11.87 -13.34
CA GLY A 30 -17.98 11.40 -14.02
C GLY A 30 -18.09 9.87 -14.12
N TYR A 31 -16.95 9.18 -14.17
CA TYR A 31 -16.92 7.70 -14.16
C TYR A 31 -17.07 7.12 -12.73
N GLY A 32 -16.93 7.95 -11.69
CA GLY A 32 -17.02 7.51 -10.29
C GLY A 32 -16.07 6.35 -9.97
N ASN A 33 -16.59 5.30 -9.31
CA ASN A 33 -15.83 4.07 -9.02
C ASN A 33 -15.98 3.00 -10.14
N ASN A 34 -16.47 3.39 -11.33
CA ASN A 34 -16.67 2.45 -12.43
C ASN A 34 -15.35 2.15 -13.17
N ARG A 35 -14.51 1.35 -12.50
CA ARG A 35 -13.23 0.86 -13.00
C ARG A 35 -13.35 0.10 -14.33
N GLN A 36 -14.48 -0.55 -14.53
CA GLN A 36 -14.82 -1.33 -15.70
C GLN A 36 -14.92 -0.48 -16.97
N GLU A 37 -15.68 0.61 -16.89
CA GLU A 37 -15.85 1.54 -17.99
C GLU A 37 -14.51 2.18 -18.41
N ILE A 38 -13.69 2.57 -17.41
CA ILE A 38 -12.37 3.15 -17.66
C ILE A 38 -11.46 2.16 -18.39
N ASN A 39 -11.43 0.91 -17.94
CA ASN A 39 -10.56 -0.10 -18.55
C ASN A 39 -11.05 -0.47 -19.97
N ARG A 40 -12.36 -0.56 -20.20
CA ARG A 40 -12.94 -0.75 -21.53
C ARG A 40 -12.46 0.34 -22.50
N LEU A 41 -12.54 1.61 -22.07
CA LEU A 41 -12.13 2.75 -22.88
C LEU A 41 -10.62 2.77 -23.14
N VAL A 42 -9.80 2.34 -22.17
CA VAL A 42 -8.35 2.20 -22.33
C VAL A 42 -8.00 1.09 -23.32
N PHE A 43 -8.69 -0.06 -23.26
CA PHE A 43 -8.48 -1.15 -24.22
C PHE A 43 -8.91 -0.76 -25.62
N ALA A 44 -10.05 -0.10 -25.78
CA ALA A 44 -10.46 0.44 -27.06
C ALA A 44 -9.43 1.45 -27.61
N GLY A 45 -8.85 2.28 -26.73
CA GLY A 45 -7.76 3.17 -27.08
C GLY A 45 -6.49 2.44 -27.55
N ILE A 46 -6.09 1.37 -26.88
CA ILE A 46 -4.96 0.51 -27.28
C ILE A 46 -5.22 -0.11 -28.65
N ALA A 47 -6.42 -0.61 -28.91
CA ALA A 47 -6.81 -1.17 -30.20
C ALA A 47 -6.67 -0.12 -31.30
N CYS A 48 -7.15 1.12 -31.11
CA CYS A 48 -6.99 2.22 -32.04
C CYS A 48 -5.51 2.56 -32.32
N LEU A 49 -4.64 2.52 -31.31
CA LEU A 49 -3.21 2.74 -31.48
C LEU A 49 -2.54 1.61 -32.25
N THR A 50 -2.97 0.36 -32.03
CA THR A 50 -2.46 -0.83 -32.74
C THR A 50 -2.87 -0.82 -34.21
N GLU A 51 -4.12 -0.46 -34.52
CA GLU A 51 -4.61 -0.31 -35.89
C GLU A 51 -3.84 0.79 -36.67
N ALA A 52 -3.51 1.88 -36.00
CA ALA A 52 -2.71 2.95 -36.57
C ALA A 52 -1.26 2.54 -36.91
N GLU A 53 -0.69 1.59 -36.16
CA GLU A 53 0.62 0.98 -36.47
C GLU A 53 0.60 0.11 -37.71
N GLU A 54 -0.46 -0.63 -37.94
CA GLU A 54 -0.57 -1.56 -39.08
C GLU A 54 -0.79 -0.81 -40.42
N LYS A 55 -1.40 0.36 -40.42
CA LYS A 55 -1.84 1.09 -41.63
C LYS A 55 -0.88 2.14 -42.19
N GLN A 56 0.38 2.15 -41.85
CA GLN A 56 1.56 2.84 -42.46
C GLN A 56 1.36 4.24 -43.10
N THR A 57 0.41 5.07 -42.72
CA THR A 57 0.19 6.42 -43.29
C THR A 57 0.22 7.53 -42.25
N ALA A 58 1.04 8.57 -42.47
CA ALA A 58 1.25 9.70 -41.56
C ALA A 58 -0.02 10.42 -41.07
N LEU A 59 -1.05 10.47 -41.92
CA LEU A 59 -2.36 11.04 -41.56
C LEU A 59 -3.11 10.24 -40.49
N ASN A 60 -2.88 8.94 -40.40
CA ASN A 60 -3.55 8.04 -39.45
C ASN A 60 -2.98 8.15 -38.01
N ASN A 61 -1.73 8.57 -37.85
CA ASN A 61 -1.11 8.68 -36.53
C ASN A 61 -1.72 9.79 -35.67
N LYS A 62 -2.06 10.94 -36.30
CA LYS A 62 -2.77 12.03 -35.62
C LYS A 62 -4.20 11.60 -35.24
N THR A 63 -4.85 10.85 -36.12
CA THR A 63 -6.17 10.29 -35.87
C THR A 63 -6.17 9.18 -34.84
N GLY A 64 -5.12 8.34 -34.76
CA GLY A 64 -4.94 7.30 -33.74
C GLY A 64 -4.85 7.89 -32.33
N LEU A 65 -4.01 8.93 -32.14
CA LEU A 65 -3.88 9.62 -30.88
C LEU A 65 -5.19 10.34 -30.47
N GLN A 66 -5.86 10.98 -31.40
CA GLN A 66 -7.16 11.62 -31.15
C GLN A 66 -8.24 10.60 -30.80
N ARG A 67 -8.25 9.42 -31.43
CA ARG A 67 -9.17 8.32 -31.09
C ARG A 67 -8.86 7.73 -29.73
N PHE A 68 -7.58 7.57 -29.39
CA PHE A 68 -7.17 7.13 -28.05
C PHE A 68 -7.65 8.09 -26.95
N ILE A 69 -7.43 9.40 -27.15
CA ILE A 69 -7.91 10.41 -26.20
C ILE A 69 -9.45 10.41 -26.17
N GLY A 70 -10.10 10.34 -27.32
CA GLY A 70 -11.55 10.26 -27.41
C GLY A 70 -12.13 8.99 -26.78
N SER A 71 -11.41 7.88 -26.81
CA SER A 71 -11.80 6.64 -26.17
C SER A 71 -11.74 6.74 -24.64
N ILE A 72 -10.66 7.31 -24.09
CA ILE A 72 -10.48 7.43 -22.62
C ILE A 72 -11.34 8.56 -22.04
N MET A 73 -11.48 9.67 -22.76
CA MET A 73 -12.08 10.90 -22.25
C MET A 73 -13.51 11.12 -22.77
N GLY A 74 -14.02 10.21 -23.62
CA GLY A 74 -15.29 10.40 -24.33
C GLY A 74 -15.24 11.55 -25.33
N THR A 75 -16.36 11.85 -25.95
CA THR A 75 -16.55 13.03 -26.82
C THR A 75 -16.78 14.29 -25.98
N ASN A 76 -15.82 14.60 -25.11
CA ASN A 76 -15.91 15.82 -24.30
C ASN A 76 -15.44 17.02 -25.11
N HIS A 77 -16.44 17.78 -25.62
CA HIS A 77 -16.21 18.96 -26.45
C HIS A 77 -15.31 20.03 -25.80
N LYS A 78 -15.28 20.12 -24.49
CA LYS A 78 -14.40 21.06 -23.77
C LYS A 78 -12.94 20.58 -23.81
N MET A 79 -12.71 19.27 -23.66
CA MET A 79 -11.38 18.67 -23.78
C MET A 79 -10.84 18.83 -25.20
N GLU A 80 -11.66 18.55 -26.21
CA GLU A 80 -11.29 18.79 -27.63
C GLU A 80 -10.89 20.24 -27.89
N LYS A 81 -11.61 21.20 -27.31
CA LYS A 81 -11.30 22.62 -27.38
C LYS A 81 -10.00 22.98 -26.66
N ALA A 82 -9.76 22.46 -25.47
CA ALA A 82 -8.54 22.70 -24.69
C ALA A 82 -7.28 22.15 -25.39
N ILE A 83 -7.41 21.01 -26.06
CA ILE A 83 -6.32 20.39 -26.83
C ILE A 83 -6.11 21.11 -28.19
N GLY A 84 -7.16 21.56 -28.84
CA GLY A 84 -7.14 22.42 -30.04
C GLY A 84 -6.35 21.90 -31.23
N GLY A 85 -6.19 20.59 -31.40
CA GLY A 85 -5.42 19.98 -32.48
C GLY A 85 -3.89 20.09 -32.32
N ASN A 86 -3.41 20.57 -31.18
CA ASN A 86 -1.98 20.63 -30.82
C ASN A 86 -1.53 19.29 -30.26
N LEU A 87 -0.55 18.66 -30.93
CA LEU A 87 -0.03 17.34 -30.57
C LEU A 87 0.56 17.29 -29.16
N VAL A 88 1.29 18.35 -28.75
CA VAL A 88 1.92 18.45 -27.43
C VAL A 88 0.88 18.49 -26.33
N LYS A 89 -0.18 19.29 -26.51
CA LYS A 89 -1.30 19.34 -25.55
C LYS A 89 -2.06 18.03 -25.48
N ALA A 90 -2.27 17.37 -26.62
CA ALA A 90 -2.93 16.07 -26.69
C ALA A 90 -2.11 14.99 -25.95
N GLN A 91 -0.79 15.01 -26.12
CA GLN A 91 0.09 14.08 -25.43
C GLN A 91 0.14 14.36 -23.92
N TYR A 92 0.22 15.64 -23.54
CA TYR A 92 0.15 16.05 -22.13
C TYR A 92 -1.17 15.59 -21.49
N ALA A 93 -2.31 15.81 -22.15
CA ALA A 93 -3.61 15.37 -21.67
C ALA A 93 -3.67 13.85 -21.48
N ALA A 94 -3.16 13.07 -22.45
CA ALA A 94 -3.09 11.62 -22.35
C ALA A 94 -2.24 11.17 -21.17
N GLN A 95 -1.07 11.78 -20.97
CA GLN A 95 -0.17 11.46 -19.85
C GLN A 95 -0.77 11.82 -18.48
N GLN A 96 -1.40 12.99 -18.37
CA GLN A 96 -2.06 13.38 -17.12
C GLN A 96 -3.27 12.49 -16.79
N ALA A 97 -4.05 12.09 -17.80
CA ALA A 97 -5.15 11.15 -17.61
C ALA A 97 -4.63 9.78 -17.10
N LEU A 98 -3.59 9.23 -17.74
CA LEU A 98 -2.97 7.97 -17.33
C LEU A 98 -2.38 8.07 -15.91
N LYS A 99 -1.73 9.19 -15.59
CA LYS A 99 -1.19 9.45 -14.26
C LYS A 99 -2.30 9.45 -13.20
N LYS A 100 -3.39 10.19 -13.43
CA LYS A 100 -4.50 10.28 -12.47
C LYS A 100 -5.24 8.95 -12.31
N LEU A 101 -5.41 8.19 -13.39
CA LEU A 101 -5.98 6.84 -13.34
C LEU A 101 -5.08 5.86 -12.57
N ALA A 102 -3.75 6.01 -12.69
CA ALA A 102 -2.78 5.25 -11.91
C ALA A 102 -2.84 5.61 -10.42
N GLU A 103 -2.86 6.91 -10.10
CA GLU A 103 -2.94 7.42 -8.73
C GLU A 103 -4.21 6.94 -8.00
N GLN A 104 -5.30 6.77 -8.72
CA GLN A 104 -6.56 6.25 -8.20
C GLN A 104 -6.63 4.72 -8.17
N ASN A 105 -5.54 4.01 -8.47
CA ASN A 105 -5.50 2.55 -8.61
C ASN A 105 -6.53 1.98 -9.61
N MET A 106 -6.88 2.76 -10.62
CA MET A 106 -7.87 2.39 -11.65
C MET A 106 -7.25 1.69 -12.87
N MET A 107 -5.91 1.63 -12.94
CA MET A 107 -5.17 0.93 -14.00
C MET A 107 -3.94 0.22 -13.43
N SER A 108 -3.53 -0.89 -14.06
CA SER A 108 -2.26 -1.52 -13.76
C SER A 108 -1.08 -0.74 -14.36
N PHE A 109 0.07 -0.77 -13.71
CA PHE A 109 1.30 -0.13 -14.21
C PHE A 109 1.74 -0.68 -15.56
N GLU A 110 1.53 -1.96 -15.83
CA GLU A 110 1.85 -2.60 -17.10
C GLU A 110 1.03 -2.06 -18.26
N LEU A 111 -0.27 -1.81 -18.03
CA LEU A 111 -1.14 -1.21 -19.02
C LEU A 111 -0.71 0.24 -19.32
N ILE A 112 -0.28 0.99 -18.31
CA ILE A 112 0.23 2.36 -18.47
C ILE A 112 1.53 2.35 -19.28
N ALA A 113 2.46 1.45 -18.99
CA ALA A 113 3.71 1.31 -19.76
C ALA A 113 3.44 0.94 -21.21
N THR A 114 2.49 0.06 -21.45
CA THR A 114 2.06 -0.36 -22.79
C THR A 114 1.51 0.81 -23.59
N VAL A 115 0.61 1.59 -23.00
CA VAL A 115 0.02 2.79 -23.66
C VAL A 115 1.10 3.83 -23.94
N ASN A 116 2.00 4.09 -22.98
CA ASN A 116 3.09 5.03 -23.18
C ASN A 116 4.05 4.60 -24.30
N ASN A 117 4.40 3.31 -24.37
CA ASN A 117 5.23 2.80 -25.47
C ASN A 117 4.56 3.00 -26.83
N LYS A 118 3.27 2.71 -26.94
CA LYS A 118 2.51 2.92 -28.18
C LYS A 118 2.42 4.39 -28.57
N LEU A 119 2.15 5.27 -27.59
CA LEU A 119 2.14 6.72 -27.80
C LEU A 119 3.50 7.24 -28.33
N ASN A 120 4.60 6.72 -27.77
CA ASN A 120 5.95 7.11 -28.18
C ASN A 120 6.28 6.66 -29.62
N CYS A 121 5.95 5.43 -29.98
CA CYS A 121 6.15 4.94 -31.34
C CYS A 121 5.42 5.81 -32.38
N GLN A 122 4.24 6.32 -32.04
CA GLN A 122 3.47 7.19 -32.94
C GLN A 122 4.07 8.60 -33.06
N VAL A 123 4.56 9.18 -31.96
CA VAL A 123 5.19 10.51 -31.96
C VAL A 123 6.46 10.48 -32.79
N MET A 124 7.29 9.43 -32.68
CA MET A 124 8.51 9.29 -33.47
C MET A 124 8.30 9.18 -34.97
N ARG A 125 7.14 8.65 -35.42
CA ARG A 125 6.81 8.54 -36.85
C ARG A 125 6.35 9.86 -37.48
N ILE A 126 5.83 10.78 -36.68
CA ILE A 126 5.41 12.12 -37.13
C ILE A 126 6.64 13.02 -37.37
N ASP A 127 7.78 12.70 -36.78
CA ASP A 127 8.99 13.51 -36.75
C ASP A 127 9.77 13.58 -38.09
N SER A 128 9.42 12.75 -39.05
CA SER A 128 10.11 12.76 -40.36
C SER A 128 9.67 13.87 -41.31
N GLU A 129 8.62 14.60 -41.00
CA GLU A 129 8.01 15.58 -41.92
C GLU A 129 8.01 17.05 -41.47
N ILE A 130 8.45 17.40 -40.26
CA ILE A 130 8.39 18.78 -39.77
C ILE A 130 9.67 19.21 -39.03
N ASP A 131 10.60 19.92 -39.73
CA ASP A 131 11.88 20.39 -39.21
C ASP A 131 11.86 21.40 -38.05
N GLY A 132 10.69 21.98 -37.73
CA GLY A 132 10.55 22.95 -36.63
C GLY A 132 10.16 22.33 -35.27
N VAL A 133 9.70 21.08 -35.25
CA VAL A 133 9.21 20.40 -34.04
C VAL A 133 10.28 19.47 -33.42
N LYS A 134 11.41 19.28 -34.10
CA LYS A 134 12.46 18.32 -33.75
C LYS A 134 13.07 18.52 -32.36
N GLN A 135 13.19 19.75 -31.90
CA GLN A 135 13.86 20.03 -30.61
C GLN A 135 12.95 19.73 -29.43
N ASP A 136 11.66 20.02 -29.57
CA ASP A 136 10.66 19.79 -28.54
C ASP A 136 10.31 18.31 -28.42
N VAL A 137 10.21 17.62 -29.57
CA VAL A 137 10.03 16.16 -29.62
C VAL A 137 11.22 15.41 -29.05
N ASN A 138 12.46 15.88 -29.27
CA ASN A 138 13.66 15.29 -28.67
C ASN A 138 13.70 15.40 -27.14
N ASN A 139 13.18 16.48 -26.56
CA ASN A 139 13.11 16.65 -25.12
C ASN A 139 12.04 15.73 -24.51
N ILE A 140 10.89 15.63 -25.16
CA ILE A 140 9.83 14.68 -24.83
C ILE A 140 10.36 13.24 -24.93
N TYR A 141 11.07 12.91 -25.99
CA TYR A 141 11.67 11.59 -26.22
C TYR A 141 12.71 11.22 -25.16
N ARG A 142 13.58 12.16 -24.75
CA ARG A 142 14.56 11.92 -23.69
C ARG A 142 13.90 11.67 -22.34
N GLY A 143 12.86 12.44 -22.01
CA GLY A 143 12.10 12.25 -20.77
C GLY A 143 11.37 10.91 -20.73
N LEU A 144 10.77 10.51 -21.86
CA LEU A 144 10.09 9.22 -22.03
C LEU A 144 11.06 8.04 -22.03
N ASN A 145 12.22 8.15 -22.71
CA ASN A 145 13.24 7.11 -22.68
C ASN A 145 13.86 6.95 -21.30
N TRP A 146 14.11 8.03 -20.57
CA TRP A 146 14.62 7.95 -19.21
C TRP A 146 13.61 7.24 -18.27
N PHE A 147 12.32 7.54 -18.39
CA PHE A 147 11.27 6.85 -17.66
C PHE A 147 11.21 5.36 -18.04
N LEU A 148 11.22 5.05 -19.35
CA LEU A 148 11.22 3.68 -19.83
C LEU A 148 12.47 2.91 -19.42
N GLU A 149 13.65 3.52 -19.46
CA GLU A 149 14.89 2.89 -19.01
C GLU A 149 14.93 2.71 -17.48
N ALA A 150 14.41 3.65 -16.72
CA ALA A 150 14.27 3.51 -15.28
C ALA A 150 13.27 2.39 -14.92
N TYR A 151 12.14 2.34 -15.64
CA TYR A 151 11.12 1.32 -15.47
C TYR A 151 11.54 -0.04 -16.01
N GLN A 152 12.23 -0.12 -17.17
CA GLN A 152 12.82 -1.36 -17.70
C GLN A 152 13.90 -1.91 -16.79
N ARG A 153 14.71 -1.06 -16.14
CA ARG A 153 15.68 -1.50 -15.12
C ARG A 153 15.01 -2.13 -13.90
N GLU A 154 13.87 -1.62 -13.49
CA GLU A 154 13.05 -2.24 -12.41
C GLU A 154 12.33 -3.50 -12.92
N LEU A 155 11.76 -3.50 -14.11
CA LEU A 155 11.14 -4.69 -14.73
C LEU A 155 12.15 -5.81 -14.97
N VAL A 156 13.37 -5.51 -15.47
CA VAL A 156 14.42 -6.52 -15.69
C VAL A 156 14.88 -7.16 -14.36
N LYS A 157 14.86 -6.43 -13.26
CA LYS A 157 15.10 -7.00 -11.94
C LYS A 157 13.95 -7.94 -11.50
N ILE A 158 12.73 -7.66 -11.91
CA ILE A 158 11.52 -8.47 -11.64
C ILE A 158 11.40 -9.63 -12.64
N GLU A 159 11.80 -9.45 -13.91
CA GLU A 159 11.78 -10.46 -14.97
C GLU A 159 12.70 -11.67 -14.71
N ASN A 160 13.66 -11.54 -13.81
CA ASN A 160 14.51 -12.64 -13.36
C ASN A 160 13.81 -13.59 -12.37
N SER A 161 12.53 -13.40 -12.04
CA SER A 161 11.78 -14.35 -11.20
C SER A 161 11.09 -15.41 -12.07
N LEU A 162 11.38 -16.67 -11.75
CA LEU A 162 11.07 -17.92 -12.47
C LEU A 162 9.62 -18.16 -12.93
N LYS A 163 8.64 -17.39 -12.46
CA LYS A 163 7.21 -17.65 -12.75
C LYS A 163 6.72 -17.13 -14.10
N LYS A 164 7.28 -16.06 -14.62
CA LYS A 164 6.90 -15.51 -15.93
C LYS A 164 7.29 -16.46 -17.06
N THR A 165 8.45 -17.13 -16.91
CA THR A 165 8.99 -18.07 -17.90
C THR A 165 8.05 -19.28 -18.13
N ASP A 166 7.40 -19.79 -17.09
CA ASP A 166 6.53 -20.97 -17.20
C ASP A 166 5.20 -20.61 -17.89
N ARG A 167 4.60 -19.47 -17.54
CA ARG A 167 3.36 -18.96 -18.18
C ARG A 167 3.58 -18.67 -19.67
N ASP A 168 4.65 -17.95 -20.00
CA ASP A 168 4.97 -17.56 -21.38
C ASP A 168 5.24 -18.83 -22.23
N VAL A 169 5.90 -19.83 -21.65
CA VAL A 169 6.12 -21.13 -22.29
C VAL A 169 4.80 -21.87 -22.52
N GLU A 170 3.87 -21.84 -21.56
CA GLU A 170 2.54 -22.48 -21.70
C GLU A 170 1.71 -21.81 -22.79
N LEU A 171 1.68 -20.47 -22.83
CA LEU A 171 0.97 -19.72 -23.87
C LEU A 171 1.54 -19.98 -25.28
N VAL A 172 2.88 -20.00 -25.41
CA VAL A 172 3.52 -20.32 -26.70
C VAL A 172 3.22 -21.76 -27.13
N LYS A 173 3.31 -22.76 -26.23
CA LYS A 173 2.94 -24.14 -26.53
C LYS A 173 1.49 -24.27 -26.95
N TRP A 174 0.58 -23.57 -26.26
CA TRP A 174 -0.83 -23.54 -26.61
C TRP A 174 -1.05 -22.96 -28.01
N SER A 175 -0.47 -21.80 -28.31
CA SER A 175 -0.57 -21.18 -29.63
C SER A 175 -0.06 -22.10 -30.73
N GLN A 176 1.10 -22.77 -30.53
CA GLN A 176 1.65 -23.72 -31.50
C GLN A 176 0.83 -25.01 -31.68
N SER A 177 0.00 -25.34 -30.70
CA SER A 177 -0.83 -26.53 -30.72
C SER A 177 -2.33 -26.23 -30.97
N ILE A 178 -2.68 -24.99 -31.29
CA ILE A 178 -4.06 -24.57 -31.36
C ILE A 178 -4.91 -25.35 -32.36
N GLU A 179 -4.33 -25.77 -33.48
CA GLU A 179 -5.00 -26.57 -34.51
C GLU A 179 -5.41 -27.97 -34.01
N TYR A 180 -4.76 -28.49 -32.96
CA TYR A 180 -5.02 -29.78 -32.35
C TYR A 180 -5.94 -29.72 -31.13
N GLN A 181 -6.36 -28.51 -30.72
CA GLN A 181 -7.29 -28.35 -29.60
C GLN A 181 -8.70 -28.82 -30.00
N MET A 182 -9.43 -29.36 -29.04
CA MET A 182 -10.76 -29.91 -29.27
C MET A 182 -11.75 -29.34 -28.22
N LEU A 183 -12.97 -29.09 -28.67
CA LEU A 183 -14.14 -28.86 -27.83
C LEU A 183 -15.12 -30.02 -28.01
N ASN A 184 -15.39 -30.76 -26.92
CA ASN A 184 -16.31 -31.92 -26.96
C ASN A 184 -16.00 -32.96 -28.06
N GLY A 185 -14.71 -33.15 -28.39
CA GLY A 185 -14.25 -34.07 -29.42
C GLY A 185 -14.25 -33.51 -30.85
N ILE A 186 -14.58 -32.24 -31.03
CA ILE A 186 -14.56 -31.52 -32.32
C ILE A 186 -13.29 -30.62 -32.34
N PRO A 187 -12.43 -30.77 -33.38
CA PRO A 187 -11.27 -29.87 -33.54
C PRO A 187 -11.70 -28.42 -33.66
N TYR A 188 -10.92 -27.49 -33.10
CA TYR A 188 -11.24 -26.05 -33.18
C TYR A 188 -11.41 -25.56 -34.62
N GLY A 189 -10.65 -26.08 -35.57
CA GLY A 189 -10.80 -25.74 -36.99
C GLY A 189 -12.17 -26.06 -37.60
N GLU A 190 -12.90 -27.00 -37.00
CA GLU A 190 -14.21 -27.43 -37.49
C GLU A 190 -15.41 -26.77 -36.77
N LEU A 191 -15.15 -26.04 -35.69
CA LEU A 191 -16.17 -25.27 -34.97
C LEU A 191 -16.62 -24.05 -35.81
N ASP A 192 -17.79 -23.54 -35.51
CA ASP A 192 -18.18 -22.21 -36.03
C ASP A 192 -17.33 -21.09 -35.42
N ASP A 193 -17.33 -19.92 -36.07
CA ASP A 193 -16.46 -18.79 -35.69
C ASP A 193 -16.74 -18.24 -34.31
N LYS A 194 -17.99 -18.33 -33.82
CA LYS A 194 -18.40 -17.85 -32.49
C LYS A 194 -17.87 -18.81 -31.42
N ALA A 195 -18.03 -20.12 -31.64
CA ALA A 195 -17.48 -21.16 -30.75
C ALA A 195 -15.94 -21.09 -30.69
N LYS A 196 -15.26 -20.93 -31.84
CA LYS A 196 -13.82 -20.70 -31.89
C LYS A 196 -13.40 -19.51 -31.04
N THR A 197 -14.11 -18.41 -31.18
CA THR A 197 -13.85 -17.18 -30.42
C THR A 197 -13.96 -17.43 -28.90
N GLY A 198 -15.02 -18.12 -28.48
CA GLY A 198 -15.22 -18.47 -27.07
C GLY A 198 -14.15 -19.43 -26.50
N CYS A 199 -13.76 -20.45 -27.29
CA CYS A 199 -12.68 -21.35 -26.91
C CYS A 199 -11.35 -20.63 -26.69
N LEU A 200 -11.02 -19.69 -27.57
CA LEU A 200 -9.80 -18.89 -27.45
C LEU A 200 -9.81 -18.02 -26.20
N ILE A 201 -10.94 -17.38 -25.90
CA ILE A 201 -11.08 -16.57 -24.66
C ILE A 201 -10.85 -17.45 -23.44
N ARG A 202 -11.54 -18.61 -23.35
CA ARG A 202 -11.41 -19.54 -22.24
C ARG A 202 -9.97 -20.02 -22.07
N ASP A 203 -9.39 -20.59 -23.11
CA ASP A 203 -8.08 -21.19 -23.05
C ASP A 203 -6.98 -20.19 -22.74
N PHE A 204 -7.07 -18.98 -23.32
CA PHE A 204 -6.12 -17.91 -23.02
C PHE A 204 -6.26 -17.44 -21.58
N TYR A 205 -7.49 -17.24 -21.09
CA TYR A 205 -7.74 -16.83 -19.71
C TYR A 205 -7.22 -17.84 -18.69
N GLU A 206 -7.50 -19.13 -18.90
CA GLU A 206 -7.03 -20.21 -18.01
C GLU A 206 -5.51 -20.30 -17.98
N ARG A 207 -4.86 -20.30 -19.14
CA ARG A 207 -3.40 -20.44 -19.26
C ARG A 207 -2.61 -19.22 -18.84
N SER A 208 -3.17 -18.04 -19.03
CA SER A 208 -2.62 -16.80 -18.51
C SER A 208 -2.86 -16.60 -17.01
N HIS A 209 -3.65 -17.50 -16.38
CA HIS A 209 -4.10 -17.37 -15.00
C HIS A 209 -4.83 -16.05 -14.72
N GLY A 210 -5.48 -15.47 -15.75
CA GLY A 210 -6.16 -14.17 -15.67
C GLY A 210 -5.22 -12.96 -15.62
N GLU A 211 -3.94 -13.17 -15.90
CA GLU A 211 -2.91 -12.13 -15.99
C GLU A 211 -2.22 -12.21 -17.35
N TRP A 212 -2.07 -11.08 -18.03
CA TRP A 212 -1.42 -11.00 -19.35
C TRP A 212 -0.78 -9.63 -19.56
N ASP A 213 0.22 -9.62 -20.44
CA ASP A 213 0.84 -8.39 -20.94
C ASP A 213 0.56 -8.20 -22.44
N LEU A 214 1.18 -7.17 -23.03
CA LEU A 214 1.00 -6.88 -24.45
C LEU A 214 1.49 -8.01 -25.36
N SER A 215 2.61 -8.65 -25.00
CA SER A 215 3.15 -9.75 -25.83
C SER A 215 2.20 -10.93 -25.86
N ASP A 216 1.54 -11.23 -24.74
CA ASP A 216 0.52 -12.27 -24.65
C ASP A 216 -0.71 -11.94 -25.53
N LEU A 217 -1.16 -10.69 -25.53
CA LEU A 217 -2.26 -10.25 -26.38
C LEU A 217 -1.89 -10.24 -27.87
N LEU A 218 -0.65 -9.95 -28.22
CA LEU A 218 -0.16 -10.07 -29.60
C LEU A 218 -0.06 -11.54 -30.02
N LEU A 219 0.34 -12.43 -29.13
CA LEU A 219 0.32 -13.86 -29.37
C LEU A 219 -1.13 -14.34 -29.59
N LEU A 220 -2.07 -13.96 -28.74
CA LEU A 220 -3.50 -14.25 -28.92
C LEU A 220 -4.03 -13.74 -30.27
N LYS A 221 -3.66 -12.52 -30.66
CA LYS A 221 -4.05 -11.94 -31.95
C LYS A 221 -3.47 -12.71 -33.14
N SER A 222 -2.25 -13.26 -33.04
CA SER A 222 -1.69 -14.14 -34.08
C SER A 222 -2.39 -15.49 -34.11
N THR A 223 -2.68 -16.09 -32.97
CA THR A 223 -3.37 -17.37 -32.83
C THR A 223 -4.77 -17.37 -33.45
N LEU A 224 -5.49 -16.22 -33.41
CA LEU A 224 -6.74 -16.05 -34.14
C LEU A 224 -6.57 -16.36 -35.65
N LYS A 225 -5.52 -15.83 -36.26
CA LYS A 225 -5.24 -16.03 -37.69
C LYS A 225 -4.92 -17.49 -38.01
N ASP A 226 -4.22 -18.18 -37.10
CA ASP A 226 -3.80 -19.57 -37.27
C ASP A 226 -5.00 -20.53 -37.35
N ILE A 227 -6.13 -20.20 -36.68
CA ILE A 227 -7.39 -20.97 -36.77
C ILE A 227 -8.39 -20.40 -37.77
N GLY A 228 -7.94 -19.49 -38.65
CA GLY A 228 -8.73 -18.95 -39.75
C GLY A 228 -9.69 -17.83 -39.36
N LEU A 229 -9.51 -17.21 -38.18
CA LEU A 229 -10.31 -16.05 -37.73
C LEU A 229 -9.57 -14.75 -38.03
N SER A 230 -10.28 -13.76 -38.58
CA SER A 230 -9.73 -12.40 -38.69
C SER A 230 -10.01 -11.60 -37.41
N PRO A 231 -8.97 -10.99 -36.81
CA PRO A 231 -9.17 -10.12 -35.64
C PRO A 231 -10.07 -8.89 -35.90
N ASN A 232 -10.11 -8.44 -37.15
CA ASN A 232 -10.81 -7.22 -37.54
C ASN A 232 -12.22 -7.48 -38.11
N ASP A 233 -12.67 -8.75 -38.19
CA ASP A 233 -14.04 -9.04 -38.62
C ASP A 233 -15.02 -8.44 -37.62
N GLU A 234 -16.02 -7.78 -38.18
CA GLU A 234 -17.17 -7.28 -37.42
C GLU A 234 -18.06 -8.46 -37.03
N ILE A 235 -18.31 -8.62 -35.74
CA ILE A 235 -19.20 -9.62 -35.18
C ILE A 235 -20.30 -8.98 -34.36
N ASN A 236 -21.47 -9.61 -34.30
CA ASN A 236 -22.54 -9.15 -33.45
C ASN A 236 -22.18 -9.56 -32.00
N TYR A 237 -22.16 -8.59 -31.09
CA TYR A 237 -21.75 -8.79 -29.69
C TYR A 237 -22.69 -9.77 -28.98
N LEU A 238 -23.99 -9.54 -29.04
CA LEU A 238 -25.02 -10.36 -28.42
C LEU A 238 -24.98 -11.81 -28.92
N ASP A 239 -24.99 -12.00 -30.24
CA ASP A 239 -24.97 -13.33 -30.85
C ASP A 239 -23.73 -14.15 -30.45
N THR A 240 -22.58 -13.50 -30.32
CA THR A 240 -21.34 -14.17 -29.95
C THR A 240 -21.37 -14.53 -28.48
N LEU A 241 -21.91 -13.66 -27.62
CA LEU A 241 -22.04 -13.92 -26.19
C LEU A 241 -23.02 -15.07 -25.90
N VAL A 242 -24.14 -15.13 -26.62
CA VAL A 242 -25.13 -16.24 -26.55
C VAL A 242 -24.48 -17.56 -26.98
N ALA A 243 -23.72 -17.56 -28.06
CA ALA A 243 -23.02 -18.78 -28.51
C ALA A 243 -21.99 -19.27 -27.48
N ILE A 244 -21.25 -18.38 -26.82
CA ILE A 244 -20.34 -18.75 -25.73
C ILE A 244 -21.09 -19.45 -24.60
N TYR A 245 -22.27 -18.95 -24.27
CA TYR A 245 -23.14 -19.54 -23.26
C TYR A 245 -23.67 -20.92 -23.71
N ASP A 246 -24.19 -21.02 -24.93
CA ASP A 246 -24.78 -22.26 -25.47
C ASP A 246 -23.78 -23.41 -25.60
N TYR A 247 -22.53 -23.09 -25.94
CA TYR A 247 -21.43 -24.05 -25.94
C TYR A 247 -20.85 -24.38 -24.54
N ASN A 248 -21.46 -23.85 -23.48
CA ASN A 248 -21.01 -24.01 -22.08
C ASN A 248 -19.54 -23.59 -21.86
N LEU A 249 -19.11 -22.59 -22.61
CA LEU A 249 -17.79 -21.98 -22.46
C LEU A 249 -17.89 -20.88 -21.39
N LEU A 250 -16.99 -20.87 -20.42
CA LEU A 250 -16.94 -19.87 -19.35
C LEU A 250 -18.17 -19.85 -18.41
N ASN A 251 -18.99 -20.90 -18.40
CA ASN A 251 -20.22 -20.89 -17.59
C ASN A 251 -19.94 -20.90 -16.09
N ASP A 252 -18.85 -21.54 -15.63
CA ASP A 252 -18.48 -21.54 -14.20
C ASP A 252 -17.99 -20.17 -13.75
N GLU A 253 -17.30 -19.42 -14.60
CA GLU A 253 -16.81 -18.07 -14.33
C GLU A 253 -17.90 -17.03 -14.51
N LEU A 254 -18.74 -17.18 -15.54
CA LEU A 254 -19.77 -16.21 -15.88
C LEU A 254 -21.09 -16.40 -15.11
N SER A 255 -21.40 -17.63 -14.67
CA SER A 255 -22.69 -17.94 -14.02
C SER A 255 -22.87 -17.32 -12.64
N ARG A 256 -21.81 -16.86 -12.02
CA ARG A 256 -21.86 -16.39 -10.62
C ARG A 256 -21.79 -14.89 -10.44
N LYS A 257 -21.10 -14.13 -11.28
CA LYS A 257 -21.06 -12.64 -11.22
C LYS A 257 -20.50 -12.07 -12.52
N PHE A 258 -21.33 -11.65 -13.44
CA PHE A 258 -20.92 -10.77 -14.50
C PHE A 258 -20.56 -9.42 -13.93
N ILE A 259 -19.46 -8.85 -14.34
CA ILE A 259 -19.03 -7.57 -13.88
C ILE A 259 -19.63 -6.45 -14.70
N GLY A 260 -19.88 -6.66 -15.97
CA GLY A 260 -20.86 -5.87 -16.67
C GLY A 260 -22.23 -6.31 -16.18
N ARG A 261 -22.93 -5.44 -15.44
CA ARG A 261 -24.32 -5.67 -15.05
C ARG A 261 -25.16 -6.06 -16.25
N ASP A 262 -24.82 -5.54 -17.39
CA ASP A 262 -25.50 -5.70 -18.67
C ASP A 262 -25.27 -7.09 -19.26
N GLU A 263 -24.03 -7.61 -19.20
CA GLU A 263 -23.68 -8.96 -19.66
C GLU A 263 -24.26 -10.03 -18.73
N TYR A 264 -24.26 -9.74 -17.41
CA TYR A 264 -24.90 -10.60 -16.42
C TYR A 264 -26.40 -10.70 -16.69
N VAL A 265 -27.05 -9.56 -16.90
CA VAL A 265 -28.49 -9.50 -17.21
C VAL A 265 -28.82 -10.26 -18.50
N LEU A 266 -27.97 -10.15 -19.51
CA LEU A 266 -28.14 -10.86 -20.77
C LEU A 266 -28.11 -12.37 -20.58
N LEU A 267 -27.06 -12.90 -19.94
CA LEU A 267 -26.94 -14.34 -19.71
C LEU A 267 -28.02 -14.86 -18.76
N THR A 268 -28.31 -14.10 -17.71
CA THR A 268 -29.38 -14.45 -16.80
C THR A 268 -30.73 -14.46 -17.50
N ALA A 269 -31.00 -13.54 -18.42
CA ALA A 269 -32.24 -13.50 -19.18
C ALA A 269 -32.42 -14.70 -20.10
N THR A 270 -31.34 -15.14 -20.77
CA THR A 270 -31.40 -16.34 -21.60
C THR A 270 -31.65 -17.61 -20.79
N VAL A 271 -31.11 -17.69 -19.54
CA VAL A 271 -31.36 -18.81 -18.61
C VAL A 271 -32.76 -18.73 -17.98
N VAL A 272 -33.23 -17.54 -17.63
CA VAL A 272 -34.48 -17.33 -16.88
C VAL A 272 -35.70 -17.70 -17.72
N LEU A 273 -35.68 -17.46 -19.01
CA LEU A 273 -36.79 -17.83 -19.88
C LEU A 273 -37.00 -19.35 -19.94
N ASP A 274 -35.96 -20.14 -19.65
CA ASP A 274 -36.06 -21.58 -19.54
C ASP A 274 -36.37 -22.09 -18.11
N LYS A 275 -36.00 -21.34 -17.03
CA LYS A 275 -36.07 -21.86 -15.64
C LYS A 275 -36.49 -20.79 -14.60
N LEU A 276 -37.65 -20.20 -14.72
CA LEU A 276 -38.20 -19.12 -13.89
C LEU A 276 -38.28 -19.36 -12.35
N SER A 277 -37.91 -20.53 -11.84
CA SER A 277 -38.18 -20.89 -10.43
C SER A 277 -37.00 -20.80 -9.46
N ARG A 278 -35.80 -20.37 -9.87
CA ARG A 278 -34.58 -20.53 -9.06
C ARG A 278 -33.75 -19.26 -8.75
N LEU A 279 -34.27 -18.07 -8.95
CA LEU A 279 -33.48 -16.84 -8.95
C LEU A 279 -33.53 -15.99 -7.66
N GLU A 280 -32.41 -15.40 -7.27
CA GLU A 280 -32.24 -14.50 -6.11
C GLU A 280 -32.56 -13.01 -6.40
N THR A 281 -32.41 -12.10 -5.44
CA THR A 281 -33.12 -10.83 -5.33
C THR A 281 -32.92 -9.79 -6.45
N ASP A 282 -31.74 -9.67 -7.08
CA ASP A 282 -31.49 -8.70 -8.16
C ASP A 282 -32.06 -9.17 -9.51
N GLU A 283 -32.20 -10.45 -9.68
CA GLU A 283 -32.81 -11.13 -10.81
C GLU A 283 -34.36 -10.97 -10.84
N LYS A 284 -34.97 -10.60 -9.69
CA LYS A 284 -36.44 -10.40 -9.59
C LYS A 284 -36.96 -9.25 -10.49
N ASN A 285 -36.14 -8.23 -10.72
CA ASN A 285 -36.53 -7.13 -11.59
C ASN A 285 -36.56 -7.56 -13.05
N LEU A 286 -35.54 -8.31 -13.48
CA LEU A 286 -35.48 -8.90 -14.82
C LEU A 286 -36.60 -9.91 -15.03
N VAL A 287 -36.85 -10.80 -14.04
CA VAL A 287 -37.97 -11.74 -14.06
C VAL A 287 -39.31 -11.02 -14.17
N SER A 288 -39.47 -9.91 -13.45
CA SER A 288 -40.69 -9.11 -13.51
C SER A 288 -40.88 -8.42 -14.86
N PHE A 289 -39.80 -7.96 -15.46
CA PHE A 289 -39.80 -7.40 -16.80
C PHE A 289 -40.14 -8.47 -17.84
N CYS A 290 -39.48 -9.59 -17.85
CA CYS A 290 -39.74 -10.72 -18.73
C CYS A 290 -41.16 -11.24 -18.57
N LYS A 291 -41.69 -11.40 -17.34
CA LYS A 291 -43.09 -11.82 -17.09
C LYS A 291 -44.09 -10.86 -17.72
N ARG A 292 -43.90 -9.55 -17.60
CA ARG A 292 -44.78 -8.54 -18.22
C ARG A 292 -44.87 -8.65 -19.74
N HIS A 293 -43.84 -9.17 -20.40
CA HIS A 293 -43.76 -9.34 -21.86
C HIS A 293 -44.12 -10.75 -22.29
N ILE A 294 -43.84 -11.80 -21.49
CA ILE A 294 -44.18 -13.21 -21.77
C ILE A 294 -45.70 -13.46 -21.71
N GLU A 295 -46.45 -12.75 -20.86
CA GLU A 295 -47.92 -12.79 -20.86
C GLU A 295 -48.56 -12.46 -22.22
N LYS A 296 -47.75 -11.98 -23.21
CA LYS A 296 -48.15 -11.71 -24.60
C LYS A 296 -47.95 -12.88 -25.55
N GLY A 297 -47.55 -14.06 -25.07
CA GLY A 297 -47.52 -15.29 -25.89
C GLY A 297 -46.25 -15.50 -26.71
N LEU A 298 -45.13 -14.98 -26.26
CA LEU A 298 -43.84 -14.96 -26.95
C LEU A 298 -42.92 -16.06 -26.40
N ALA A 299 -42.80 -17.21 -27.08
CA ALA A 299 -42.05 -18.37 -26.55
C ALA A 299 -40.81 -18.76 -27.43
N ASP A 300 -40.42 -17.99 -28.42
CA ASP A 300 -39.38 -18.32 -29.39
C ASP A 300 -38.01 -17.70 -29.07
N GLU A 301 -36.91 -18.29 -29.53
CA GLU A 301 -35.54 -17.88 -29.28
C GLU A 301 -35.21 -16.48 -29.77
N GLU A 302 -35.72 -16.11 -30.99
CA GLU A 302 -35.62 -14.76 -31.50
C GLU A 302 -36.25 -13.73 -30.58
N ILE A 303 -37.33 -14.08 -29.91
CA ILE A 303 -38.08 -13.22 -29.00
C ILE A 303 -37.41 -13.10 -27.66
N ARG A 304 -36.68 -14.14 -27.21
CA ARG A 304 -35.82 -14.07 -26.00
C ARG A 304 -34.74 -13.02 -26.18
N ASN A 305 -34.11 -13.03 -27.34
CA ASN A 305 -33.06 -12.07 -27.68
C ASN A 305 -33.60 -10.64 -27.77
N GLU A 306 -34.77 -10.46 -28.39
CA GLU A 306 -35.48 -9.14 -28.45
C GLU A 306 -35.85 -8.62 -27.06
N LEU A 307 -36.33 -9.49 -26.14
CA LEU A 307 -36.67 -9.10 -24.78
C LEU A 307 -35.44 -8.70 -23.95
N VAL A 308 -34.33 -9.40 -24.14
CA VAL A 308 -33.06 -9.05 -23.49
C VAL A 308 -32.51 -7.73 -24.00
N GLU A 309 -32.56 -7.54 -25.31
CA GLU A 309 -32.16 -6.30 -25.97
C GLU A 309 -33.03 -5.12 -25.51
N LEU A 310 -34.34 -5.29 -25.44
CA LEU A 310 -35.30 -4.29 -24.93
C LEU A 310 -35.02 -3.96 -23.43
N TYR A 311 -34.76 -4.95 -22.60
CA TYR A 311 -34.45 -4.72 -21.19
C TYR A 311 -33.14 -3.94 -21.02
N LEU A 312 -32.09 -4.33 -21.74
CA LEU A 312 -30.80 -3.66 -21.67
C LEU A 312 -30.88 -2.23 -22.20
N LYS A 313 -31.64 -2.01 -23.25
CA LYS A 313 -31.83 -0.69 -23.87
C LYS A 313 -32.71 0.22 -23.01
N ASP A 314 -33.83 -0.28 -22.54
CA ASP A 314 -34.85 0.52 -21.84
C ASP A 314 -34.55 0.70 -20.33
N GLU A 315 -34.04 -0.33 -19.67
CA GLU A 315 -33.81 -0.29 -18.22
C GLU A 315 -32.34 0.06 -17.89
N LEU A 316 -31.37 -0.35 -18.71
CA LEU A 316 -29.94 -0.15 -18.46
C LEU A 316 -29.27 0.82 -19.43
N ALA A 317 -29.99 1.34 -20.43
CA ALA A 317 -29.49 2.26 -21.46
C ALA A 317 -28.25 1.75 -22.22
N THR A 318 -28.12 0.42 -22.37
CA THR A 318 -26.98 -0.23 -23.02
C THR A 318 -27.37 -0.87 -24.34
N ASP A 319 -26.65 -0.56 -25.42
CA ASP A 319 -26.79 -1.19 -26.74
C ASP A 319 -25.79 -2.34 -26.87
N ILE A 320 -26.24 -3.57 -26.63
CA ILE A 320 -25.40 -4.78 -26.78
C ILE A 320 -25.60 -5.46 -28.15
N ASN A 321 -26.63 -5.11 -28.92
CA ASN A 321 -26.78 -5.56 -30.29
C ASN A 321 -25.94 -4.70 -31.25
N ARG A 322 -24.70 -4.44 -30.83
CA ARG A 322 -23.72 -3.66 -31.59
C ARG A 322 -22.81 -4.57 -32.39
N SER A 323 -22.31 -4.06 -33.49
CA SER A 323 -21.21 -4.67 -34.22
C SER A 323 -19.88 -4.21 -33.61
N VAL A 324 -18.99 -5.14 -33.32
CA VAL A 324 -17.65 -4.88 -32.76
C VAL A 324 -16.63 -5.71 -33.51
N SER A 325 -15.35 -5.28 -33.53
CA SER A 325 -14.31 -6.15 -34.05
C SER A 325 -14.16 -7.38 -33.14
N ARG A 326 -13.87 -8.52 -33.71
CA ARG A 326 -13.69 -9.79 -32.98
C ARG A 326 -12.63 -9.64 -31.87
N PHE A 327 -11.57 -8.92 -32.17
CA PHE A 327 -10.51 -8.75 -31.18
C PHE A 327 -10.93 -7.83 -30.02
N ASP A 328 -11.70 -6.78 -30.29
CA ASP A 328 -12.24 -5.91 -29.22
C ASP A 328 -13.21 -6.67 -28.32
N PHE A 329 -14.07 -7.54 -28.90
CA PHE A 329 -14.91 -8.43 -28.12
C PHE A 329 -14.09 -9.35 -27.20
N ILE A 330 -13.02 -9.98 -27.73
CA ILE A 330 -12.14 -10.85 -26.94
C ILE A 330 -11.52 -10.07 -25.80
N LEU A 331 -10.97 -8.88 -26.05
CA LEU A 331 -10.35 -8.05 -25.03
C LEU A 331 -11.35 -7.65 -23.95
N GLU A 332 -12.58 -7.27 -24.34
CA GLU A 332 -13.63 -6.91 -23.39
C GLU A 332 -14.03 -8.10 -22.49
N MET A 333 -14.18 -9.29 -23.08
CA MET A 333 -14.48 -10.52 -22.32
C MET A 333 -13.37 -10.91 -21.37
N LEU A 334 -12.12 -10.91 -21.82
CA LEU A 334 -10.95 -11.20 -20.96
C LEU A 334 -10.88 -10.23 -19.78
N PHE A 335 -11.15 -8.95 -20.06
CA PHE A 335 -11.20 -7.94 -19.03
C PHE A 335 -12.29 -8.23 -17.99
N ASN A 336 -13.52 -8.51 -18.45
CA ASN A 336 -14.65 -8.85 -17.57
C ASN A 336 -14.34 -10.06 -16.68
N LEU A 337 -13.75 -11.13 -17.25
CA LEU A 337 -13.32 -12.30 -16.49
C LEU A 337 -12.29 -11.96 -15.41
N SER A 338 -11.32 -11.09 -15.72
CA SER A 338 -10.33 -10.67 -14.73
C SER A 338 -10.93 -9.87 -13.58
N GLU A 339 -11.94 -9.02 -13.87
CA GLU A 339 -12.64 -8.25 -12.84
C GLU A 339 -13.54 -9.13 -11.95
N ILE A 340 -14.20 -10.18 -12.51
CA ILE A 340 -14.93 -11.19 -11.73
C ILE A 340 -14.00 -11.85 -10.72
N ARG A 341 -12.83 -12.29 -11.19
CA ARG A 341 -11.80 -12.90 -10.33
C ARG A 341 -11.39 -11.96 -9.21
N ARG A 342 -11.16 -10.67 -9.53
CA ARG A 342 -10.82 -9.67 -8.51
C ARG A 342 -11.95 -9.42 -7.52
N GLY A 343 -13.19 -9.31 -7.99
CA GLY A 343 -14.36 -9.13 -7.13
C GLY A 343 -14.51 -10.27 -6.14
N ASN A 344 -14.37 -11.50 -6.58
CA ASN A 344 -14.39 -12.68 -5.72
C ASN A 344 -13.23 -12.66 -4.70
N ALA A 345 -12.02 -12.29 -5.13
CA ALA A 345 -10.87 -12.18 -4.24
C ALA A 345 -11.04 -11.08 -3.17
N ASP A 346 -11.64 -9.95 -3.53
CA ASP A 346 -11.92 -8.86 -2.59
C ASP A 346 -13.01 -9.24 -1.57
N ASP A 347 -14.03 -9.99 -1.98
CA ASP A 347 -15.07 -10.48 -1.08
C ASP A 347 -14.52 -11.52 -0.09
N LEU A 348 -13.66 -12.43 -0.54
CA LEU A 348 -12.96 -13.38 0.32
C LEU A 348 -12.03 -12.67 1.32
N LEU A 349 -11.33 -11.61 0.86
CA LEU A 349 -10.50 -10.78 1.75
C LEU A 349 -11.35 -10.13 2.84
N LYS A 350 -12.51 -9.52 2.49
CA LYS A 350 -13.42 -8.90 3.46
C LYS A 350 -13.93 -9.89 4.50
N GLN A 351 -14.32 -11.10 4.05
CA GLN A 351 -14.74 -12.16 4.96
C GLN A 351 -13.58 -12.59 5.87
N GLY A 352 -12.37 -12.75 5.34
CA GLY A 352 -11.18 -13.05 6.13
C GLY A 352 -10.91 -12.03 7.22
N ILE A 353 -11.03 -10.73 6.91
CA ILE A 353 -10.89 -9.64 7.88
C ILE A 353 -11.99 -9.72 8.96
N ALA A 354 -13.24 -10.03 8.58
CA ALA A 354 -14.35 -10.17 9.53
C ALA A 354 -14.08 -11.30 10.53
N TYR A 355 -13.59 -12.46 10.09
CA TYR A 355 -13.23 -13.58 10.98
C TYR A 355 -11.96 -13.28 11.81
N GLU A 356 -10.99 -12.55 11.28
CA GLU A 356 -9.79 -12.12 12.03
C GLU A 356 -10.16 -11.21 13.18
N ASN A 357 -11.09 -10.26 12.98
CA ASN A 357 -11.49 -9.27 13.98
C ASN A 357 -12.66 -9.72 14.86
N GLY A 358 -13.48 -10.69 14.41
CA GLY A 358 -14.74 -11.03 15.02
C GLY A 358 -15.88 -10.05 14.67
N ASP A 359 -15.80 -9.38 13.50
CA ASP A 359 -16.75 -8.38 13.05
C ASP A 359 -18.02 -9.05 12.48
N GLY A 360 -19.08 -9.14 13.28
CA GLY A 360 -20.35 -9.78 12.91
C GLY A 360 -20.33 -11.31 12.88
N VAL A 361 -19.20 -11.93 13.20
CA VAL A 361 -18.95 -13.37 13.32
C VAL A 361 -18.08 -13.64 14.53
N GLU A 362 -18.04 -14.90 15.02
CA GLU A 362 -17.08 -15.29 16.05
C GLU A 362 -15.66 -15.25 15.48
N GLN A 363 -14.71 -14.71 16.24
CA GLN A 363 -13.31 -14.62 15.81
C GLN A 363 -12.72 -16.00 15.56
N ASP A 364 -12.23 -16.23 14.35
CA ASP A 364 -11.60 -17.49 13.94
C ASP A 364 -10.42 -17.23 12.99
N PHE A 365 -9.21 -17.24 13.55
CA PHE A 365 -7.99 -17.03 12.76
C PHE A 365 -7.70 -18.16 11.77
N THR A 366 -8.16 -19.38 12.03
CA THR A 366 -7.95 -20.52 11.11
C THR A 366 -8.80 -20.32 9.86
N HIS A 367 -10.07 -19.96 10.05
CA HIS A 367 -10.96 -19.67 8.94
C HIS A 367 -10.52 -18.41 8.18
N ALA A 368 -10.07 -17.37 8.89
CA ALA A 368 -9.47 -16.17 8.27
C ALA A 368 -8.28 -16.52 7.38
N ALA A 369 -7.38 -17.43 7.85
CA ALA A 369 -6.22 -17.86 7.08
C ALA A 369 -6.62 -18.61 5.79
N GLU A 370 -7.65 -19.46 5.84
CA GLU A 370 -8.19 -20.15 4.67
C GLU A 370 -8.75 -19.17 3.63
N LEU A 371 -9.50 -18.17 4.08
CA LEU A 371 -10.07 -17.13 3.23
C LEU A 371 -9.00 -16.24 2.61
N TYR A 372 -8.01 -15.81 3.40
CA TYR A 372 -6.87 -15.05 2.87
C TYR A 372 -6.07 -15.86 1.84
N LYS A 373 -5.86 -17.16 2.08
CA LYS A 373 -5.21 -18.03 1.12
C LYS A 373 -5.99 -18.09 -0.19
N GLN A 374 -7.30 -18.32 -0.13
CA GLN A 374 -8.16 -18.35 -1.32
C GLN A 374 -8.12 -17.01 -2.07
N ALA A 375 -8.24 -15.89 -1.38
CA ALA A 375 -8.15 -14.56 -1.98
C ALA A 375 -6.77 -14.32 -2.62
N ALA A 376 -5.70 -14.76 -1.96
CA ALA A 376 -4.32 -14.63 -2.45
C ALA A 376 -4.08 -15.50 -3.69
N ASP A 377 -4.62 -16.73 -3.72
CA ASP A 377 -4.55 -17.62 -4.87
C ASP A 377 -5.33 -17.06 -6.08
N LEU A 378 -6.35 -16.23 -5.84
CA LEU A 378 -7.04 -15.44 -6.86
C LEU A 378 -6.29 -14.15 -7.26
N GLY A 379 -5.11 -13.88 -6.69
CA GLY A 379 -4.27 -12.73 -7.03
C GLY A 379 -4.50 -11.49 -6.18
N ASN A 380 -5.26 -11.55 -5.08
CA ASN A 380 -5.43 -10.40 -4.19
C ASN A 380 -4.15 -10.10 -3.40
N VAL A 381 -3.51 -9.00 -3.74
CA VAL A 381 -2.21 -8.60 -3.16
C VAL A 381 -2.28 -8.32 -1.66
N LYS A 382 -3.39 -7.73 -1.19
CA LYS A 382 -3.61 -7.49 0.24
C LYS A 382 -3.76 -8.81 1.00
N ALA A 383 -4.48 -9.77 0.41
CA ALA A 383 -4.63 -11.10 1.01
C ALA A 383 -3.29 -11.84 1.08
N MET A 384 -2.43 -11.73 0.06
CA MET A 384 -1.06 -12.27 0.10
C MET A 384 -0.28 -11.70 1.30
N PHE A 385 -0.37 -10.40 1.51
CA PHE A 385 0.27 -9.74 2.67
C PHE A 385 -0.31 -10.24 4.00
N TRP A 386 -1.64 -10.24 4.16
CA TRP A 386 -2.27 -10.66 5.41
C TRP A 386 -2.03 -12.13 5.72
N PHE A 387 -2.04 -13.01 4.71
CA PHE A 387 -1.71 -14.42 4.90
C PHE A 387 -0.26 -14.62 5.32
N GLY A 388 0.69 -13.84 4.74
CA GLY A 388 2.07 -13.77 5.22
C GLY A 388 2.17 -13.31 6.67
N PHE A 389 1.35 -12.33 7.06
CA PHE A 389 1.32 -11.80 8.42
C PHE A 389 0.80 -12.83 9.44
N LEU A 390 -0.22 -13.63 9.07
CA LEU A 390 -0.68 -14.73 9.91
C LEU A 390 0.43 -15.77 10.14
N TYR A 391 1.24 -16.10 9.12
CA TYR A 391 2.41 -16.96 9.29
C TYR A 391 3.49 -16.33 10.17
N GLU A 392 3.71 -15.01 10.08
CA GLU A 392 4.65 -14.29 10.95
C GLU A 392 4.23 -14.36 12.42
N LYS A 393 2.93 -14.26 12.72
CA LYS A 393 2.38 -14.25 14.08
C LYS A 393 2.04 -15.64 14.63
N GLY A 394 1.78 -16.62 13.78
CA GLY A 394 1.27 -17.93 14.18
C GLY A 394 -0.23 -17.92 14.49
N ASN A 395 -0.98 -16.95 13.93
CA ASN A 395 -2.41 -16.83 14.17
C ASN A 395 -3.17 -17.71 13.17
N GLY A 396 -3.88 -18.73 13.63
CA GLY A 396 -4.65 -19.66 12.81
C GLY A 396 -3.82 -20.60 11.93
N VAL A 397 -2.50 -20.41 11.91
CA VAL A 397 -1.52 -21.25 11.21
C VAL A 397 -0.28 -21.43 12.09
N GLU A 398 0.48 -22.52 11.88
CA GLU A 398 1.76 -22.71 12.56
C GLU A 398 2.73 -21.58 12.17
N GLN A 399 3.32 -20.92 13.17
CA GLN A 399 4.26 -19.81 12.94
C GLN A 399 5.42 -20.24 12.03
N SER A 400 5.66 -19.48 10.97
CA SER A 400 6.74 -19.74 10.03
C SER A 400 7.17 -18.49 9.31
N TYR A 401 8.28 -17.90 9.74
CA TYR A 401 8.86 -16.71 9.09
C TYR A 401 9.29 -16.99 7.63
N SER A 402 9.71 -18.23 7.33
CA SER A 402 10.05 -18.63 5.95
C SER A 402 8.82 -18.55 5.04
N LYS A 403 7.67 -19.11 5.46
CA LYS A 403 6.43 -19.03 4.70
C LYS A 403 5.89 -17.59 4.66
N ALA A 404 6.03 -16.84 5.76
CA ALA A 404 5.68 -15.41 5.79
C ALA A 404 6.45 -14.64 4.72
N LYS A 405 7.77 -14.87 4.64
CA LYS A 405 8.64 -14.26 3.62
C LYS A 405 8.18 -14.60 2.20
N GLU A 406 7.88 -15.86 1.91
CA GLU A 406 7.40 -16.29 0.58
C GLU A 406 6.14 -15.53 0.15
N TRP A 407 5.18 -15.36 1.08
CA TRP A 407 3.95 -14.62 0.80
C TRP A 407 4.18 -13.11 0.71
N TYR A 408 5.07 -12.56 1.54
CA TYR A 408 5.49 -11.17 1.40
C TYR A 408 6.22 -10.91 0.08
N GLU A 409 7.06 -11.84 -0.40
CA GLU A 409 7.71 -11.73 -1.71
C GLU A 409 6.70 -11.73 -2.86
N LYS A 410 5.65 -12.57 -2.77
CA LYS A 410 4.54 -12.53 -3.72
C LYS A 410 3.83 -11.18 -3.70
N ALA A 411 3.49 -10.66 -2.52
CA ALA A 411 2.86 -9.35 -2.40
C ALA A 411 3.78 -8.22 -2.89
N ALA A 412 5.07 -8.28 -2.57
CA ALA A 412 6.07 -7.30 -2.99
C ALA A 412 6.30 -7.28 -4.51
N ALA A 413 6.17 -8.44 -5.19
CA ALA A 413 6.21 -8.54 -6.65
C ALA A 413 5.07 -7.72 -7.31
N HIS A 414 3.97 -7.51 -6.59
CA HIS A 414 2.87 -6.61 -6.97
C HIS A 414 2.93 -5.24 -6.28
N TYR A 415 4.13 -4.79 -5.93
CA TYR A 415 4.39 -3.46 -5.34
C TYR A 415 3.73 -3.20 -3.98
N HIS A 416 3.46 -4.24 -3.19
CA HIS A 416 2.95 -4.05 -1.83
C HIS A 416 4.05 -3.54 -0.90
N VAL A 417 4.06 -2.24 -0.65
CA VAL A 417 5.17 -1.53 0.01
C VAL A 417 5.41 -2.03 1.44
N THR A 418 4.33 -2.30 2.20
CA THR A 418 4.45 -2.84 3.56
C THR A 418 5.06 -4.26 3.56
N ALA A 419 4.80 -5.07 2.52
CA ALA A 419 5.43 -6.38 2.40
C ALA A 419 6.95 -6.24 2.17
N MET A 420 7.38 -5.29 1.34
CA MET A 420 8.81 -4.98 1.15
C MET A 420 9.47 -4.60 2.48
N LEU A 421 8.81 -3.75 3.28
CA LEU A 421 9.29 -3.39 4.62
C LEU A 421 9.41 -4.62 5.52
N ARG A 422 8.38 -5.49 5.54
CA ARG A 422 8.41 -6.72 6.36
C ARG A 422 9.54 -7.66 5.97
N ILE A 423 9.80 -7.85 4.68
CA ILE A 423 10.95 -8.65 4.23
C ILE A 423 12.26 -8.03 4.72
N GLY A 424 12.38 -6.70 4.67
CA GLY A 424 13.50 -5.98 5.25
C GLY A 424 13.72 -6.32 6.72
N TYR A 425 12.66 -6.33 7.54
CA TYR A 425 12.73 -6.73 8.95
C TYR A 425 13.17 -8.18 9.15
N LEU A 426 12.64 -9.11 8.34
CA LEU A 426 13.06 -10.52 8.44
C LEU A 426 14.56 -10.69 8.21
N TYR A 427 15.13 -9.97 7.23
CA TYR A 427 16.59 -9.98 7.01
C TYR A 427 17.37 -9.19 8.06
N GLU A 428 16.82 -8.10 8.60
CA GLU A 428 17.45 -7.31 9.67
C GLU A 428 17.59 -8.13 10.96
N ASN A 429 16.56 -8.89 11.31
CA ASN A 429 16.52 -9.67 12.55
C ASN A 429 17.11 -11.08 12.40
N GLY A 430 17.08 -11.66 11.19
CA GLY A 430 17.39 -13.08 10.95
C GLY A 430 16.22 -14.01 11.22
N ASP A 431 14.99 -13.49 11.14
CA ASP A 431 13.77 -14.26 11.39
C ASP A 431 13.45 -15.15 10.16
N GLY A 432 13.61 -16.47 10.29
CA GLY A 432 13.37 -17.45 9.22
C GLY A 432 14.35 -17.37 8.03
N VAL A 433 15.34 -16.51 8.12
CA VAL A 433 16.43 -16.34 7.15
C VAL A 433 17.73 -16.02 7.91
N GLU A 434 18.88 -16.23 7.27
CA GLU A 434 20.13 -15.74 7.83
C GLU A 434 20.13 -14.21 7.91
N GLN A 435 20.49 -13.65 9.08
CA GLN A 435 20.56 -12.21 9.27
C GLN A 435 21.46 -11.55 8.21
N ASN A 436 20.94 -10.57 7.50
CA ASN A 436 21.66 -9.89 6.44
C ASN A 436 21.19 -8.43 6.27
N TYR A 437 21.93 -7.53 6.90
CA TYR A 437 21.63 -6.10 6.83
C TYR A 437 21.75 -5.50 5.42
N GLY A 438 22.59 -6.06 4.54
CA GLY A 438 22.70 -5.63 3.14
C GLY A 438 21.41 -5.91 2.38
N LYS A 439 20.86 -7.14 2.51
CA LYS A 439 19.57 -7.50 1.93
C LYS A 439 18.41 -6.72 2.59
N ALA A 440 18.47 -6.50 3.91
CA ALA A 440 17.50 -5.67 4.59
C ALA A 440 17.45 -4.26 3.99
N LYS A 441 18.62 -3.64 3.79
CA LYS A 441 18.76 -2.33 3.14
C LYS A 441 18.16 -2.32 1.73
N GLU A 442 18.48 -3.32 0.90
CA GLU A 442 17.91 -3.41 -0.46
C GLU A 442 16.38 -3.43 -0.45
N TRP A 443 15.76 -4.16 0.47
CA TRP A 443 14.31 -4.21 0.60
C TRP A 443 13.72 -2.92 1.16
N TYR A 444 14.39 -2.29 2.12
CA TYR A 444 14.00 -0.96 2.60
C TYR A 444 14.13 0.11 1.50
N GLU A 445 15.16 0.05 0.66
CA GLU A 445 15.31 0.96 -0.48
C GLU A 445 14.18 0.80 -1.50
N LYS A 446 13.75 -0.45 -1.78
CA LYS A 446 12.55 -0.71 -2.60
C LYS A 446 11.30 -0.07 -1.98
N ALA A 447 11.08 -0.24 -0.67
CA ALA A 447 9.95 0.37 0.01
C ALA A 447 10.05 1.91 0.04
N ALA A 448 11.23 2.46 0.27
CA ALA A 448 11.51 3.90 0.28
C ALA A 448 11.31 4.55 -1.10
N ALA A 449 11.60 3.83 -2.19
CA ALA A 449 11.31 4.28 -3.55
C ALA A 449 9.81 4.51 -3.79
N HIS A 450 8.95 3.88 -2.98
CA HIS A 450 7.50 4.11 -2.93
C HIS A 450 7.09 5.02 -1.76
N TYR A 451 7.99 5.87 -1.30
CA TYR A 451 7.74 6.87 -0.24
C TYR A 451 7.36 6.26 1.12
N HIS A 452 7.78 5.03 1.42
CA HIS A 452 7.50 4.43 2.72
C HIS A 452 8.43 4.99 3.80
N VAL A 453 7.90 5.88 4.61
CA VAL A 453 8.67 6.70 5.58
C VAL A 453 9.42 5.85 6.61
N THR A 454 8.78 4.79 7.13
CA THR A 454 9.46 3.87 8.07
C THR A 454 10.66 3.17 7.42
N ALA A 455 10.60 2.86 6.12
CA ALA A 455 11.74 2.26 5.42
C ALA A 455 12.90 3.26 5.30
N MET A 456 12.62 4.53 5.00
CA MET A 456 13.63 5.59 5.00
C MET A 456 14.28 5.72 6.37
N LEU A 457 13.48 5.72 7.44
CA LEU A 457 13.98 5.75 8.81
C LEU A 457 14.90 4.55 9.10
N ARG A 458 14.51 3.33 8.68
CA ARG A 458 15.34 2.12 8.88
C ARG A 458 16.65 2.19 8.14
N ILE A 459 16.68 2.67 6.90
CA ILE A 459 17.93 2.88 6.16
C ILE A 459 18.85 3.86 6.93
N GLY A 460 18.29 4.95 7.45
CA GLY A 460 19.02 5.88 8.30
C GLY A 460 19.63 5.21 9.53
N TYR A 461 18.93 4.27 10.17
CA TYR A 461 19.48 3.48 11.29
C TYR A 461 20.62 2.56 10.85
N LEU A 462 20.51 1.90 9.69
CA LEU A 462 21.58 1.05 9.17
C LEU A 462 22.87 1.85 8.97
N TYR A 463 22.79 3.01 8.33
CA TYR A 463 23.95 3.90 8.16
C TYR A 463 24.48 4.48 9.48
N LYS A 464 23.58 4.89 10.40
CA LYS A 464 23.99 5.39 11.70
C LYS A 464 24.82 4.38 12.50
N ASN A 465 24.45 3.10 12.41
CA ASN A 465 25.06 2.03 13.20
C ASN A 465 26.19 1.29 12.47
N GLY A 466 26.31 1.44 11.15
CA GLY A 466 27.24 0.69 10.32
C GLY A 466 26.79 -0.77 10.08
N ASN A 467 25.48 -1.03 10.16
CA ASN A 467 24.94 -2.37 9.97
C ASN A 467 24.79 -2.69 8.47
N GLY A 468 25.65 -3.59 7.96
CA GLY A 468 25.65 -3.97 6.53
C GLY A 468 26.13 -2.90 5.56
N VAL A 469 26.52 -1.75 6.08
CA VAL A 469 27.09 -0.61 5.37
C VAL A 469 28.19 0.02 6.20
N GLU A 470 29.08 0.79 5.60
CA GLU A 470 30.01 1.62 6.36
C GLU A 470 29.24 2.66 7.17
N GLN A 471 29.61 2.83 8.45
CA GLN A 471 28.96 3.80 9.31
C GLN A 471 29.11 5.22 8.74
N SER A 472 27.98 5.87 8.53
CA SER A 472 27.94 7.23 8.01
C SER A 472 26.77 8.01 8.60
N TYR A 473 27.08 8.95 9.48
CA TYR A 473 26.06 9.85 10.03
C TYR A 473 25.52 10.85 8.99
N GLY A 474 26.33 11.17 7.95
CA GLY A 474 25.91 12.02 6.85
C GLY A 474 24.80 11.35 6.04
N GLU A 475 25.03 10.12 5.58
CA GLU A 475 24.01 9.31 4.90
C GLU A 475 22.77 9.07 5.77
N ALA A 476 22.98 8.79 7.08
CA ALA A 476 21.89 8.62 8.01
C ALA A 476 21.02 9.88 8.09
N LYS A 477 21.64 11.06 8.15
CA LYS A 477 20.94 12.36 8.16
C LYS A 477 20.13 12.55 6.89
N GLU A 478 20.69 12.31 5.72
CA GLU A 478 19.97 12.45 4.43
C GLU A 478 18.72 11.56 4.39
N TRP A 479 18.81 10.33 4.88
CA TRP A 479 17.67 9.43 4.93
C TRP A 479 16.62 9.86 5.96
N TYR A 480 17.04 10.39 7.11
CA TYR A 480 16.11 10.97 8.08
C TYR A 480 15.45 12.25 7.54
N GLU A 481 16.17 13.08 6.77
CA GLU A 481 15.61 14.27 6.12
C GLU A 481 14.54 13.88 5.10
N LYS A 482 14.79 12.88 4.26
CA LYS A 482 13.76 12.33 3.36
C LYS A 482 12.50 11.86 4.11
N ALA A 483 12.67 11.22 5.27
CA ALA A 483 11.54 10.83 6.10
C ALA A 483 10.83 12.05 6.75
N ALA A 484 11.61 13.06 7.17
CA ALA A 484 11.08 14.28 7.77
C ALA A 484 10.30 15.16 6.77
N GLU A 485 10.64 15.12 5.48
CA GLU A 485 9.86 15.78 4.40
C GLU A 485 8.42 15.26 4.31
N HIS A 486 8.14 14.10 4.91
CA HIS A 486 6.81 13.50 5.02
C HIS A 486 6.25 13.60 6.46
N ASP A 487 6.63 14.62 7.21
CA ASP A 487 6.16 14.91 8.56
C ASP A 487 6.41 13.79 9.60
N HIS A 488 7.45 12.96 9.38
CA HIS A 488 7.74 11.85 10.29
C HIS A 488 8.46 12.34 11.55
N ALA A 489 7.74 12.47 12.65
CA ALA A 489 8.21 13.03 13.90
C ALA A 489 9.47 12.34 14.47
N VAL A 490 9.52 11.00 14.44
CA VAL A 490 10.71 10.25 14.91
C VAL A 490 11.94 10.55 14.06
N ALA A 491 11.82 10.75 12.74
CA ALA A 491 12.95 11.12 11.89
C ALA A 491 13.48 12.52 12.25
N MET A 492 12.60 13.48 12.46
CA MET A 492 12.94 14.82 12.93
C MET A 492 13.66 14.76 14.29
N LEU A 493 13.15 13.96 15.23
CA LEU A 493 13.81 13.70 16.53
C LEU A 493 15.24 13.15 16.33
N ARG A 494 15.44 12.21 15.37
CA ARG A 494 16.76 11.64 15.10
C ARG A 494 17.73 12.68 14.54
N ILE A 495 17.28 13.55 13.64
CA ILE A 495 18.09 14.67 13.14
C ILE A 495 18.49 15.59 14.30
N GLY A 496 17.55 15.94 15.18
CA GLY A 496 17.83 16.71 16.37
C GLY A 496 18.94 16.08 17.26
N TYR A 497 18.95 14.77 17.39
CA TYR A 497 20.04 14.07 18.10
C TYR A 497 21.38 14.13 17.37
N LEU A 498 21.40 14.10 16.02
CA LEU A 498 22.65 14.25 15.26
C LEU A 498 23.28 15.61 15.52
N TYR A 499 22.50 16.68 15.46
CA TYR A 499 22.98 18.03 15.78
C TYR A 499 23.36 18.22 17.25
N LYS A 500 22.56 17.67 18.18
CA LYS A 500 22.87 17.71 19.61
C LYS A 500 24.23 17.10 19.92
N ASN A 501 24.57 15.98 19.26
CA ASN A 501 25.78 15.21 19.57
C ASN A 501 26.98 15.57 18.67
N GLY A 502 26.76 16.31 17.57
CA GLY A 502 27.79 16.58 16.56
C GLY A 502 28.14 15.36 15.72
N ASN A 503 27.18 14.45 15.52
CA ASN A 503 27.40 13.23 14.75
C ASN A 503 27.16 13.50 13.25
N GLY A 504 28.21 13.54 12.44
CA GLY A 504 28.14 13.80 11.00
C GLY A 504 27.82 15.26 10.65
N VAL A 505 27.63 16.09 11.63
CA VAL A 505 27.37 17.53 11.53
C VAL A 505 28.12 18.28 12.64
N GLU A 506 28.34 19.55 12.51
CA GLU A 506 28.85 20.39 13.61
C GLU A 506 27.83 20.39 14.76
N GLN A 507 28.31 20.22 15.99
CA GLN A 507 27.43 20.23 17.15
C GLN A 507 26.71 21.57 17.30
N SER A 508 25.39 21.55 17.31
CA SER A 508 24.56 22.75 17.46
C SER A 508 23.30 22.45 18.25
N TYR A 509 23.22 22.97 19.47
CA TYR A 509 21.99 22.84 20.26
C TYR A 509 20.85 23.72 19.71
N GLY A 510 21.15 24.79 18.96
CA GLY A 510 20.16 25.62 18.28
C GLY A 510 19.43 24.82 17.20
N GLU A 511 20.20 24.25 16.25
CA GLU A 511 19.66 23.37 15.21
C GLU A 511 18.94 22.15 15.82
N ALA A 512 19.52 21.54 16.87
CA ALA A 512 18.89 20.42 17.57
C ALA A 512 17.51 20.79 18.12
N ARG A 513 17.39 22.00 18.71
CA ARG A 513 16.12 22.51 19.23
C ARG A 513 15.10 22.69 18.10
N GLU A 514 15.48 23.32 16.99
CA GLU A 514 14.57 23.54 15.85
C GLU A 514 14.02 22.22 15.32
N TRP A 515 14.86 21.19 15.22
CA TRP A 515 14.41 19.86 14.81
C TRP A 515 13.54 19.17 15.86
N PHE A 516 13.83 19.33 17.15
CA PHE A 516 12.96 18.84 18.22
C PHE A 516 11.61 19.59 18.24
N GLU A 517 11.58 20.91 17.97
CA GLU A 517 10.35 21.69 17.84
C GLU A 517 9.47 21.14 16.70
N LYS A 518 10.05 20.91 15.52
CA LYS A 518 9.33 20.26 14.41
C LYS A 518 8.79 18.87 14.79
N ALA A 519 9.59 18.06 15.48
CA ALA A 519 9.14 16.74 15.95
C ALA A 519 8.01 16.84 16.98
N ALA A 520 8.09 17.83 17.89
CA ALA A 520 7.06 18.08 18.91
C ALA A 520 5.74 18.58 18.29
N GLU A 521 5.81 19.43 17.26
CA GLU A 521 4.64 19.88 16.49
C GLU A 521 3.91 18.71 15.82
N ASN A 522 4.66 17.64 15.48
CA ASN A 522 4.12 16.39 14.96
C ASN A 522 3.83 15.33 16.04
N GLY A 523 3.73 15.74 17.31
CA GLY A 523 3.25 14.92 18.41
C GLY A 523 4.29 14.01 19.07
N GLU A 524 5.60 14.21 18.81
CA GLU A 524 6.66 13.37 19.41
C GLU A 524 6.95 13.81 20.85
N GLU A 525 6.45 13.09 21.83
CA GLU A 525 6.57 13.40 23.24
C GLU A 525 8.03 13.42 23.75
N THR A 526 8.87 12.54 23.17
CA THR A 526 10.31 12.56 23.50
C THR A 526 10.98 13.86 23.07
N ALA A 527 10.56 14.43 21.94
CA ALA A 527 11.07 15.72 21.47
C ALA A 527 10.65 16.86 22.42
N MET A 528 9.39 16.88 22.85
CA MET A 528 8.91 17.84 23.86
C MET A 528 9.75 17.76 25.13
N PHE A 529 9.99 16.55 25.64
CA PHE A 529 10.88 16.33 26.78
C PHE A 529 12.30 16.85 26.52
N LYS A 530 12.88 16.60 25.32
CA LYS A 530 14.24 17.08 24.99
C LYS A 530 14.33 18.59 24.94
N ILE A 531 13.31 19.29 24.44
CA ILE A 531 13.26 20.77 24.45
C ILE A 531 13.25 21.27 25.91
N GLY A 532 12.40 20.67 26.77
CA GLY A 532 12.38 20.98 28.21
C GLY A 532 13.76 20.80 28.85
N PHE A 533 14.46 19.73 28.49
CA PHE A 533 15.82 19.45 28.97
C PHE A 533 16.86 20.48 28.48
N LEU A 534 16.72 21.00 27.25
CA LEU A 534 17.58 22.07 26.73
C LEU A 534 17.38 23.37 27.54
N TYR A 535 16.15 23.72 27.86
CA TYR A 535 15.84 24.89 28.68
C TYR A 535 16.27 24.71 30.14
N GLU A 536 16.10 23.53 30.73
CA GLU A 536 16.55 23.22 32.10
C GLU A 536 18.04 23.42 32.27
N ASN A 537 18.86 23.05 31.25
CA ASN A 537 20.31 23.09 31.33
C ASN A 537 20.93 24.35 30.66
N GLY A 538 20.16 25.16 29.93
CA GLY A 538 20.68 26.28 29.19
C GLY A 538 21.50 25.89 27.96
N ASN A 539 21.24 24.73 27.36
CA ASN A 539 21.96 24.23 26.20
C ASN A 539 21.39 24.84 24.92
N GLY A 540 22.14 25.76 24.26
CA GLY A 540 21.70 26.44 23.05
C GLY A 540 20.57 27.45 23.24
N VAL A 541 20.12 27.63 24.47
CA VAL A 541 19.11 28.58 24.91
C VAL A 541 19.49 29.15 26.26
N LYS A 542 18.93 30.31 26.63
CA LYS A 542 19.07 30.81 28.00
C LYS A 542 18.36 29.84 28.96
N GLN A 543 19.04 29.44 30.02
CA GLN A 543 18.42 28.56 31.04
C GLN A 543 17.11 29.18 31.56
N SER A 544 16.07 28.39 31.57
CA SER A 544 14.74 28.80 32.05
C SER A 544 13.97 27.57 32.55
N TYR A 545 13.86 27.41 33.86
CA TYR A 545 13.06 26.35 34.45
C TYR A 545 11.56 26.49 34.20
N GLY A 546 11.07 27.74 33.97
CA GLY A 546 9.69 27.99 33.59
C GLY A 546 9.36 27.40 32.23
N GLU A 547 10.15 27.73 31.21
CA GLU A 547 10.04 27.15 29.87
C GLU A 547 10.23 25.62 29.91
N ALA A 548 11.21 25.12 30.68
CA ALA A 548 11.44 23.70 30.85
C ALA A 548 10.19 23.00 31.38
N LYS A 549 9.54 23.58 32.39
CA LYS A 549 8.30 23.04 32.97
C LYS A 549 7.17 22.99 31.94
N GLU A 550 6.96 24.06 31.17
CA GLU A 550 5.91 24.08 30.14
C GLU A 550 6.10 22.97 29.10
N TRP A 551 7.33 22.76 28.64
CA TRP A 551 7.64 21.69 27.71
C TRP A 551 7.52 20.29 28.34
N TYR A 552 7.90 20.11 29.60
CA TYR A 552 7.68 18.86 30.32
C TYR A 552 6.19 18.59 30.55
N GLU A 553 5.37 19.63 30.79
CA GLU A 553 3.92 19.50 30.90
C GLU A 553 3.31 19.03 29.58
N LYS A 554 3.72 19.59 28.44
CA LYS A 554 3.31 19.11 27.13
C LYS A 554 3.68 17.63 26.92
N ALA A 555 4.89 17.21 27.27
CA ALA A 555 5.30 15.82 27.18
C ALA A 555 4.48 14.92 28.13
N ALA A 556 4.17 15.41 29.32
CA ALA A 556 3.37 14.68 30.30
C ALA A 556 1.89 14.49 29.86
N GLU A 557 1.32 15.41 29.07
CA GLU A 557 0.00 15.26 28.45
C GLU A 557 -0.04 14.05 27.49
N HIS A 558 1.12 13.63 26.97
CA HIS A 558 1.31 12.43 26.14
C HIS A 558 1.88 11.24 26.93
N ASP A 559 1.64 11.20 28.25
CA ASP A 559 2.03 10.09 29.12
C ASP A 559 3.54 9.85 29.28
N HIS A 560 4.38 10.86 29.02
CA HIS A 560 5.84 10.73 29.15
C HIS A 560 6.30 10.73 30.62
N ALA A 561 6.50 9.53 31.19
CA ALA A 561 6.81 9.33 32.63
C ALA A 561 8.01 10.16 33.13
N VAL A 562 9.12 10.18 32.37
CA VAL A 562 10.33 10.94 32.78
C VAL A 562 10.07 12.45 32.81
N ALA A 563 9.18 12.98 31.96
CA ALA A 563 8.80 14.39 32.02
C ALA A 563 8.00 14.69 33.30
N MET A 564 7.08 13.81 33.67
CA MET A 564 6.34 13.92 34.93
C MET A 564 7.30 13.89 36.13
N LEU A 565 8.28 12.98 36.14
CA LEU A 565 9.33 12.92 37.15
C LEU A 565 10.10 14.27 37.23
N ARG A 566 10.50 14.84 36.09
CA ARG A 566 11.21 16.12 36.05
C ARG A 566 10.38 17.27 36.61
N ILE A 567 9.08 17.33 36.31
CA ILE A 567 8.18 18.34 36.91
C ILE A 567 8.14 18.16 38.44
N GLY A 568 8.07 16.92 38.92
CA GLY A 568 8.17 16.62 40.35
C GLY A 568 9.44 17.21 40.99
N TYR A 569 10.60 17.03 40.36
CA TYR A 569 11.85 17.64 40.82
C TYR A 569 11.87 19.16 40.78
N LEU A 570 11.24 19.79 39.79
CA LEU A 570 11.11 21.25 39.74
C LEU A 570 10.35 21.78 40.96
N TYR A 571 9.25 21.12 41.34
CA TYR A 571 8.48 21.48 42.55
C TYR A 571 9.20 21.10 43.85
N GLU A 572 9.90 19.98 43.88
CA GLU A 572 10.69 19.57 45.05
C GLU A 572 11.80 20.58 45.37
N ASN A 573 12.48 21.07 44.34
CA ASN A 573 13.63 21.98 44.53
C ASN A 573 13.25 23.46 44.45
N GLY A 574 12.04 23.80 44.02
CA GLY A 574 11.63 25.20 43.84
C GLY A 574 12.29 25.85 42.60
N ASN A 575 12.67 25.05 41.60
CA ASN A 575 13.30 25.54 40.38
C ASN A 575 12.26 26.10 39.40
N GLY A 576 12.23 27.41 39.19
CA GLY A 576 11.27 28.05 38.29
C GLY A 576 9.82 28.06 38.80
N VAL A 577 9.57 27.48 39.93
CA VAL A 577 8.28 27.44 40.65
C VAL A 577 8.53 27.57 42.16
N GLU A 578 7.52 27.94 42.93
CA GLU A 578 7.58 27.91 44.39
C GLU A 578 7.72 26.47 44.84
N GLN A 579 8.67 26.21 45.76
CA GLN A 579 8.90 24.85 46.29
C GLN A 579 7.62 24.32 46.93
N ASN A 580 7.23 23.14 46.50
CA ASN A 580 6.00 22.49 46.96
C ASN A 580 6.10 20.95 46.90
N TYR A 581 6.42 20.35 48.01
CA TYR A 581 6.55 18.89 48.12
C TYR A 581 5.23 18.13 47.90
N GLY A 582 4.07 18.76 48.19
CA GLY A 582 2.75 18.17 47.88
C GLY A 582 2.55 18.01 46.38
N LYS A 583 2.82 19.08 45.61
CA LYS A 583 2.79 19.02 44.15
C LYS A 583 3.87 18.11 43.58
N ALA A 584 5.07 18.11 44.19
CA ALA A 584 6.12 17.18 43.77
C ALA A 584 5.63 15.73 43.88
N LYS A 585 5.01 15.38 45.01
CA LYS A 585 4.43 14.04 45.26
C LYS A 585 3.37 13.70 44.22
N GLU A 586 2.42 14.62 43.91
CA GLU A 586 1.38 14.41 42.90
C GLU A 586 1.99 14.08 41.53
N TRP A 587 3.05 14.76 41.12
CA TRP A 587 3.73 14.49 39.85
C TRP A 587 4.56 13.20 39.88
N PHE A 588 5.19 12.86 41.02
CA PHE A 588 5.83 11.57 41.16
C PHE A 588 4.82 10.41 41.13
N GLU A 589 3.63 10.58 41.73
CA GLU A 589 2.55 9.58 41.66
C GLU A 589 2.08 9.38 40.19
N LYS A 590 1.91 10.43 39.39
CA LYS A 590 1.61 10.30 37.96
C LYS A 590 2.71 9.56 37.19
N ALA A 591 3.98 9.82 37.50
CA ALA A 591 5.10 9.12 36.87
C ALA A 591 5.14 7.63 37.26
N GLU A 592 4.83 7.32 38.55
CA GLU A 592 4.74 5.94 39.07
C GLU A 592 3.62 5.16 38.37
N GLU A 593 2.44 5.78 38.15
CA GLU A 593 1.34 5.15 37.38
C GLU A 593 1.76 4.72 35.98
N ARG A 594 2.84 5.31 35.43
CA ARG A 594 3.47 4.93 34.17
C ARG A 594 4.70 4.04 34.34
N GLY A 595 4.94 3.54 35.58
CA GLY A 595 5.99 2.56 35.88
C GLY A 595 7.39 3.15 36.07
N ASP A 596 7.53 4.46 36.34
CA ASP A 596 8.84 5.07 36.58
C ASP A 596 9.39 4.69 37.99
N GLU A 597 10.45 3.91 38.04
CA GLU A 597 11.07 3.44 39.26
C GLU A 597 11.73 4.58 40.07
N ALA A 598 12.20 5.61 39.39
CA ALA A 598 12.80 6.77 40.07
C ALA A 598 11.72 7.60 40.80
N ALA A 599 10.51 7.68 40.22
CA ALA A 599 9.37 8.32 40.87
C ALA A 599 8.95 7.55 42.15
N MET A 600 8.89 6.21 42.09
CA MET A 600 8.61 5.37 43.25
C MET A 600 9.64 5.62 44.36
N PHE A 601 10.92 5.69 43.99
CA PHE A 601 12.00 6.04 44.92
C PHE A 601 11.79 7.43 45.54
N CYS A 602 11.46 8.44 44.72
CA CYS A 602 11.23 9.81 45.21
C CYS A 602 10.05 9.88 46.20
N ILE A 603 8.94 9.19 45.92
CA ILE A 603 7.82 9.10 46.87
C ILE A 603 8.26 8.47 48.21
N GLY A 604 9.01 7.40 48.15
CA GLY A 604 9.59 6.77 49.36
C GLY A 604 10.44 7.75 50.16
N PHE A 605 11.29 8.55 49.49
CA PHE A 605 12.14 9.56 50.08
C PHE A 605 11.34 10.71 50.73
N LEU A 606 10.22 11.13 50.14
CA LEU A 606 9.31 12.11 50.73
C LEU A 606 8.72 11.59 52.03
N TYR A 607 8.29 10.32 52.09
CA TYR A 607 7.76 9.71 53.33
C TYR A 607 8.87 9.48 54.39
N GLU A 608 10.07 9.13 53.99
CA GLU A 608 11.21 8.96 54.90
C GLU A 608 11.54 10.25 55.62
N ASN A 609 11.53 11.40 54.89
CA ASN A 609 11.95 12.68 55.44
C ASN A 609 10.77 13.53 55.98
N GLY A 610 9.53 13.15 55.71
CA GLY A 610 8.36 13.96 56.09
C GLY A 610 8.21 15.21 55.25
N ASN A 611 8.71 15.20 54.04
CA ASN A 611 8.65 16.33 53.10
C ASN A 611 7.26 16.39 52.41
N GLY A 612 6.43 17.38 52.77
CA GLY A 612 5.07 17.53 52.23
C GLY A 612 4.07 16.44 52.65
N VAL A 613 4.51 15.51 53.47
CA VAL A 613 3.74 14.43 54.06
C VAL A 613 4.19 14.19 55.49
N GLU A 614 3.37 13.55 56.33
CA GLU A 614 3.81 13.11 57.64
C GLU A 614 4.88 12.03 57.50
N GLN A 615 5.99 12.18 58.22
CA GLN A 615 7.09 11.22 58.20
C GLN A 615 6.60 9.80 58.53
N ASN A 616 6.89 8.85 57.66
CA ASN A 616 6.44 7.48 57.83
C ASN A 616 7.38 6.47 57.16
N TYR A 617 8.28 5.90 57.97
CA TYR A 617 9.24 4.91 57.50
C TYR A 617 8.61 3.61 56.96
N SER A 618 7.43 3.23 57.46
CA SER A 618 6.74 2.03 56.95
C SER A 618 6.25 2.26 55.54
N LYS A 619 5.68 3.44 55.25
CA LYS A 619 5.30 3.81 53.88
C LYS A 619 6.51 4.02 52.99
N ALA A 620 7.59 4.63 53.51
CA ALA A 620 8.85 4.76 52.76
C ALA A 620 9.38 3.39 52.35
N LYS A 621 9.34 2.41 53.26
CA LYS A 621 9.72 1.02 52.97
C LYS A 621 8.87 0.42 51.85
N GLU A 622 7.54 0.54 51.92
CA GLU A 622 6.62 0.04 50.86
C GLU A 622 6.95 0.59 49.47
N TRP A 623 7.23 1.89 49.40
CA TRP A 623 7.61 2.54 48.15
C TRP A 623 9.01 2.12 47.66
N TYR A 624 9.97 1.97 48.56
CA TYR A 624 11.29 1.47 48.21
C TYR A 624 11.26 0.00 47.76
N GLU A 625 10.38 -0.83 48.37
CA GLU A 625 10.16 -2.20 47.93
C GLU A 625 9.60 -2.24 46.49
N LYS A 626 8.59 -1.42 46.17
CA LYS A 626 8.09 -1.26 44.78
C LYS A 626 9.22 -0.84 43.84
N ALA A 627 9.97 0.20 44.16
CA ALA A 627 11.09 0.65 43.34
C ALA A 627 12.16 -0.43 43.15
N ALA A 628 12.46 -1.20 44.20
CA ALA A 628 13.42 -2.30 44.16
C ALA A 628 12.95 -3.46 43.25
N GLU A 629 11.67 -3.77 43.23
CA GLU A 629 11.08 -4.75 42.29
C GLU A 629 11.34 -4.38 40.83
N HIS A 630 11.40 -3.07 40.52
CA HIS A 630 11.73 -2.52 39.19
C HIS A 630 13.24 -2.31 38.99
N GLY A 631 14.08 -2.75 39.93
CA GLY A 631 15.53 -2.72 39.78
C GLY A 631 16.22 -1.44 40.27
N ALA A 632 15.55 -0.57 41.03
CA ALA A 632 16.12 0.66 41.54
C ALA A 632 17.20 0.38 42.64
N LYS A 633 18.46 0.38 42.26
CA LYS A 633 19.59 0.06 43.17
C LYS A 633 19.67 0.97 44.40
N TYR A 634 19.32 2.23 44.30
CA TYR A 634 19.32 3.16 45.44
C TYR A 634 18.16 2.88 46.40
N ALA A 635 17.00 2.44 45.91
CA ALA A 635 15.93 1.98 46.79
C ALA A 635 16.32 0.74 47.62
N MET A 636 17.03 -0.21 46.97
CA MET A 636 17.59 -1.38 47.69
C MET A 636 18.59 -0.97 48.75
N LEU A 637 19.45 0.03 48.46
CA LEU A 637 20.38 0.58 49.48
C LEU A 637 19.62 1.16 50.67
N LEU A 638 18.57 1.98 50.44
CA LEU A 638 17.78 2.59 51.50
C LEU A 638 16.97 1.56 52.28
N LEU A 639 16.47 0.50 51.65
CA LEU A 639 15.86 -0.65 52.35
C LEU A 639 16.87 -1.30 53.30
N GLY A 640 18.10 -1.50 52.85
CA GLY A 640 19.17 -1.99 53.70
C GLY A 640 19.40 -1.09 54.92
N LEU A 641 19.43 0.21 54.75
CA LEU A 641 19.57 1.20 55.85
C LEU A 641 18.36 1.19 56.79
N LEU A 642 17.12 1.07 56.29
CA LEU A 642 15.93 0.94 57.16
C LEU A 642 16.01 -0.29 58.05
N TYR A 643 16.43 -1.46 57.53
CA TYR A 643 16.60 -2.67 58.33
C TYR A 643 17.84 -2.61 59.27
N GLU A 644 18.91 -1.95 58.83
CA GLU A 644 20.09 -1.75 59.68
C GLU A 644 19.79 -0.89 60.92
N ASN A 645 19.00 0.20 60.71
CA ASN A 645 18.70 1.16 61.78
C ASN A 645 17.43 0.82 62.57
N GLY A 646 16.59 -0.09 62.07
CA GLY A 646 15.29 -0.39 62.67
C GLY A 646 14.25 0.71 62.46
N ASN A 647 14.38 1.52 61.38
CA ASN A 647 13.47 2.60 61.08
C ASN A 647 12.21 2.06 60.39
N GLY A 648 11.05 2.13 61.02
CA GLY A 648 9.78 1.63 60.52
C GLY A 648 9.66 0.10 60.36
N VAL A 649 10.72 -0.61 60.77
CA VAL A 649 10.84 -2.08 60.78
C VAL A 649 11.60 -2.52 62.00
N GLU A 650 11.48 -3.79 62.40
CA GLU A 650 12.37 -4.37 63.39
C GLU A 650 13.82 -4.43 62.85
N GLN A 651 14.78 -3.97 63.64
CA GLN A 651 16.19 -3.97 63.24
C GLN A 651 16.64 -5.39 62.86
N ASN A 652 17.21 -5.55 61.67
CA ASN A 652 17.62 -6.85 61.16
C ASN A 652 18.83 -6.76 60.23
N TYR A 653 20.00 -7.01 60.76
CA TYR A 653 21.25 -6.95 59.99
C TYR A 653 21.35 -7.99 58.87
N SER A 654 20.71 -9.16 59.02
CA SER A 654 20.69 -10.15 57.95
C SER A 654 19.89 -9.65 56.73
N LYS A 655 18.70 -9.08 56.94
CA LYS A 655 17.92 -8.46 55.88
C LYS A 655 18.59 -7.22 55.29
N ALA A 656 19.23 -6.43 56.14
CA ALA A 656 20.04 -5.29 55.70
C ALA A 656 21.12 -5.75 54.71
N LYS A 657 21.85 -6.82 55.08
CA LYS A 657 22.89 -7.40 54.23
C LYS A 657 22.34 -7.93 52.90
N GLU A 658 21.21 -8.64 52.92
CA GLU A 658 20.53 -9.12 51.67
C GLU A 658 20.19 -7.98 50.74
N TRP A 659 19.64 -6.87 51.20
CA TRP A 659 19.32 -5.71 50.38
C TRP A 659 20.58 -5.00 49.88
N TYR A 660 21.63 -4.88 50.68
CA TYR A 660 22.91 -4.32 50.25
C TYR A 660 23.58 -5.21 49.18
N GLU A 661 23.50 -6.54 49.29
CA GLU A 661 24.00 -7.47 48.28
C GLU A 661 23.30 -7.25 46.96
N LYS A 662 21.96 -7.20 46.92
CA LYS A 662 21.18 -6.91 45.74
C LYS A 662 21.55 -5.56 45.09
N SER A 663 21.73 -4.53 45.92
CA SER A 663 22.13 -3.19 45.47
C SER A 663 23.57 -3.20 44.91
N ALA A 664 24.48 -3.91 45.55
CA ALA A 664 25.87 -4.03 45.14
C ALA A 664 26.01 -4.79 43.80
N ASP A 665 25.23 -5.86 43.61
CA ASP A 665 25.16 -6.61 42.33
C ASP A 665 24.77 -5.73 41.15
N LEU A 666 23.99 -4.68 41.41
CA LEU A 666 23.62 -3.64 40.42
C LEU A 666 24.63 -2.49 40.34
N GLY A 667 25.81 -2.64 40.97
CA GLY A 667 26.90 -1.67 40.93
C GLY A 667 26.66 -0.42 41.78
N CYS A 668 26.10 -0.54 42.96
CA CYS A 668 26.00 0.54 43.94
C CYS A 668 27.20 0.53 44.88
N ASP A 669 28.15 1.47 44.70
CA ASP A 669 29.37 1.57 45.52
C ASP A 669 29.07 1.76 47.00
N SER A 670 28.06 2.56 47.34
CA SER A 670 27.63 2.78 48.73
C SER A 670 27.12 1.49 49.40
N ALA A 671 26.50 0.58 48.66
CA ALA A 671 26.06 -0.71 49.17
C ALA A 671 27.26 -1.64 49.40
N ILE A 672 28.26 -1.59 48.51
CA ILE A 672 29.53 -2.33 48.70
C ILE A 672 30.25 -1.87 49.98
N GLU A 673 30.28 -0.56 50.26
CA GLU A 673 30.85 0.00 51.48
C GLU A 673 30.05 -0.42 52.74
N ALA A 674 28.71 -0.39 52.65
CA ALA A 674 27.85 -0.86 53.75
C ALA A 674 28.06 -2.35 54.06
N LEU A 675 28.22 -3.20 53.07
CA LEU A 675 28.56 -4.62 53.26
C LEU A 675 29.90 -4.82 53.95
N LYS A 676 30.92 -4.04 53.58
CA LYS A 676 32.23 -4.09 54.25
C LYS A 676 32.17 -3.67 55.73
N ARG A 677 31.23 -2.77 56.08
CA ARG A 677 31.03 -2.31 57.46
C ARG A 677 30.30 -3.35 58.30
N LEU A 678 29.39 -4.15 57.69
CA LEU A 678 28.62 -5.20 58.36
C LEU A 678 29.31 -6.57 58.38
N SER A 679 30.39 -6.73 57.62
CA SER A 679 31.23 -7.93 57.63
C SER A 679 32.27 -7.86 58.72
#